data_78d2c81d43523bd6c938e5068572790a
#
_entry.id   78d2c81d43523bd6c938e5068572790a
#
_cell.length_a   1.000
_cell.length_b   1.000
_cell.length_c   1.000
_cell.angle_alpha   90.00
_cell.angle_beta   90.00
_cell.angle_gamma   90.00
#
_symmetry.space_group_name_H-M   'P 1'
#
loop_
_entity.id
_entity.type
_entity.pdbx_description
1 polymer ?
#
loop_
_entity_poly.entity_id
_entity_poly.type
_entity_poly.pdbx_seq_one_letter_code
_entity_poly.pdbx_strand_id
1 'polypeptide(L)'
;MVCLVSFSGAKILKICVNTKFFCNCWDICVIFSTFVVEMRWIKWILSLVGLCVVWTMHSQNIVMEAAIEDILEDIYNQLSEDDVILQEDVQEQLMNIAANPINLNNTNADELAELMFLSDEQIDAILMYQYEHGFKEIYELQLIDCLKDYEIRNLLPFVRVDSLGVQEFRSSGGEKMYFREVFHYAKHEMTLRMDARNIEDYEGDPMYGKLRYRFNYQNRVQAGVSVLRRQGDEAIRQEGERWDYGGYIQLKDIGPMKTVVVGNYQASFGYGLVVGSPFKRGKSAYIQSTATTDEGLKKYSSVGDSYNYFHGVGATARVSSWADVSAFYSLRKGKEEAWNHVVGVNATGRWNRLKVGITAVETIEATTSSQFRERSQASYSLEVKRREASGVMGVNARWNMGKVDIWGEVATSHGNKWGVGVITGVRYRPISDMNLLAIYRYYSPEFDNIYANSLCSWSRMKDEHGGYLGLEYNRLKNWQLSAFGDVWKTGFETMAQADFIPQKNYRMHTRFRVKRKDEKDTYSLRWNMVYEFGQWKMKTQADGNMVQTKGAWTYGWSVLQDVEYRFSEVPIVLQLRAQAFDAREWNNRVYIYENDVLYAYAIPFVYGLGGRFWLNARYKINDMFSVYLRVSETIYHNVWATEHDKKSTRTDVHALLRVKL
;
A
#
# COMPACT_ATOMS: atom_id res chain seq x y z
N MET A 1 -19.42 6.92 34.85
CA MET A 1 -20.87 7.04 34.93
C MET A 1 -21.46 6.10 33.88
N VAL A 2 -22.05 5.01 34.32
CA VAL A 2 -22.48 3.88 33.48
C VAL A 2 -23.87 4.18 32.93
N CYS A 3 -24.02 4.27 31.61
CA CYS A 3 -25.33 4.27 30.96
C CYS A 3 -25.74 2.82 30.65
N LEU A 4 -26.67 2.31 31.40
CA LEU A 4 -27.42 1.07 31.05
C LEU A 4 -28.55 1.45 30.10
N VAL A 5 -28.49 0.95 28.87
CA VAL A 5 -29.61 1.04 27.91
C VAL A 5 -30.43 -0.24 28.04
N SER A 6 -31.61 -0.15 28.61
CA SER A 6 -32.59 -1.22 28.66
C SER A 6 -33.50 -1.13 27.43
N PHE A 7 -33.56 -2.18 26.64
CA PHE A 7 -34.49 -2.35 25.53
C PHE A 7 -35.81 -2.93 26.05
N SER A 8 -36.74 -2.07 26.43
CA SER A 8 -38.17 -2.28 26.32
C SER A 8 -38.90 -1.01 26.77
N GLY A 9 -39.60 -0.43 25.83
CA GLY A 9 -40.73 0.49 25.98
C GLY A 9 -40.69 1.56 27.09
N ALA A 10 -40.47 2.82 26.67
CA ALA A 10 -40.93 4.06 27.31
C ALA A 10 -40.32 4.45 28.67
N LYS A 11 -39.56 5.47 28.63
CA LYS A 11 -39.40 6.67 29.46
C LYS A 11 -37.95 7.11 29.55
N ILE A 12 -37.63 8.12 28.77
CA ILE A 12 -36.35 8.81 28.85
C ILE A 12 -36.38 9.79 30.01
N LEU A 13 -35.53 9.56 31.00
CA LEU A 13 -35.33 10.49 32.11
C LEU A 13 -34.33 11.57 31.67
N LYS A 14 -34.79 12.81 31.57
CA LYS A 14 -33.94 13.99 31.33
C LYS A 14 -33.15 14.34 32.59
N ILE A 15 -31.83 14.17 32.52
CA ILE A 15 -30.94 14.81 33.48
C ILE A 15 -30.14 15.85 32.71
N CYS A 16 -30.53 17.13 32.87
CA CYS A 16 -29.77 18.26 32.38
C CYS A 16 -28.63 18.59 33.34
N VAL A 17 -27.39 18.45 32.89
CA VAL A 17 -26.23 19.06 33.53
C VAL A 17 -25.64 20.08 32.55
N ASN A 18 -25.61 21.31 33.01
CA ASN A 18 -25.30 22.52 32.28
C ASN A 18 -23.81 22.63 31.96
N THR A 19 -23.38 22.25 30.77
CA THR A 19 -22.11 22.72 30.18
C THR A 19 -22.23 22.69 28.66
N LYS A 20 -21.81 23.74 28.00
CA LYS A 20 -21.87 23.98 26.54
C LYS A 20 -21.14 22.92 25.67
N PHE A 21 -20.54 21.91 26.26
CA PHE A 21 -19.84 20.82 25.59
C PHE A 21 -20.75 19.61 25.25
N PHE A 22 -21.98 19.55 25.74
CA PHE A 22 -22.87 18.37 25.61
C PHE A 22 -23.99 18.51 24.57
N CYS A 23 -24.10 19.61 23.86
CA CYS A 23 -25.15 19.78 22.84
C CYS A 23 -24.99 18.82 21.64
N ASN A 24 -23.78 18.36 21.32
CA ASN A 24 -23.53 17.50 20.15
C ASN A 24 -23.84 16.00 20.40
N CYS A 25 -23.97 15.54 21.63
CA CYS A 25 -24.32 14.14 21.91
C CYS A 25 -25.78 13.78 21.56
N TRP A 26 -26.68 14.77 21.52
CA TRP A 26 -28.08 14.53 21.16
C TRP A 26 -28.26 14.26 19.67
N ASP A 27 -27.50 14.96 18.84
CA ASP A 27 -27.52 14.73 17.39
C ASP A 27 -27.01 13.33 17.03
N ILE A 28 -26.01 12.80 17.75
CA ILE A 28 -25.49 11.43 17.60
C ILE A 28 -26.57 10.40 17.98
N CYS A 29 -27.29 10.60 19.08
CA CYS A 29 -28.39 9.70 19.49
C CYS A 29 -29.56 9.72 18.52
N VAL A 30 -29.88 10.84 17.93
CA VAL A 30 -30.93 10.97 16.91
C VAL A 30 -30.52 10.31 15.61
N ILE A 31 -29.26 10.44 15.18
CA ILE A 31 -28.71 9.73 14.00
C ILE A 31 -28.79 8.20 14.22
N PHE A 32 -28.40 7.71 15.39
CA PHE A 32 -28.50 6.26 15.70
C PHE A 32 -29.96 5.76 15.78
N SER A 33 -30.90 6.56 16.26
CA SER A 33 -32.31 6.12 16.41
C SER A 33 -33.08 6.13 15.09
N THR A 34 -32.82 7.07 14.20
CA THR A 34 -33.39 7.10 12.84
C THR A 34 -32.84 5.97 11.97
N PHE A 35 -31.58 5.59 12.18
CA PHE A 35 -30.93 4.54 11.42
C PHE A 35 -31.53 3.13 11.63
N VAL A 36 -31.94 2.80 12.86
CA VAL A 36 -32.53 1.50 13.19
C VAL A 36 -33.90 1.29 12.52
N VAL A 37 -34.60 2.38 12.19
CA VAL A 37 -35.97 2.32 11.63
C VAL A 37 -35.99 2.13 10.10
N GLU A 38 -34.97 2.64 9.37
CA GLU A 38 -34.98 2.62 7.89
C GLU A 38 -34.32 1.41 7.22
N MET A 39 -33.62 0.56 7.96
CA MET A 39 -32.90 -0.60 7.38
C MET A 39 -33.81 -1.79 7.01
N ARG A 40 -34.77 -1.58 6.14
CA ARG A 40 -35.64 -2.67 5.63
C ARG A 40 -34.93 -3.76 4.83
N TRP A 41 -33.82 -3.44 4.19
CA TRP A 41 -33.07 -4.34 3.32
C TRP A 41 -32.05 -5.24 4.05
N ILE A 42 -31.62 -4.91 5.26
CA ILE A 42 -30.80 -5.81 6.11
C ILE A 42 -31.52 -7.13 6.38
N LYS A 43 -32.86 -7.13 6.50
CA LYS A 43 -33.63 -8.36 6.67
C LYS A 43 -33.52 -9.28 5.45
N TRP A 44 -33.36 -8.73 4.25
CA TRP A 44 -33.19 -9.50 3.02
C TRP A 44 -31.77 -10.09 2.91
N ILE A 45 -30.74 -9.35 3.33
CA ILE A 45 -29.35 -9.83 3.34
C ILE A 45 -29.18 -10.93 4.39
N LEU A 46 -29.75 -10.77 5.58
CA LEU A 46 -29.70 -11.81 6.63
C LEU A 46 -30.46 -13.08 6.22
N SER A 47 -31.55 -12.98 5.44
CA SER A 47 -32.22 -14.15 4.91
C SER A 47 -31.47 -14.82 3.75
N LEU A 48 -30.73 -14.06 2.92
CA LEU A 48 -29.87 -14.61 1.87
C LEU A 48 -28.62 -15.32 2.47
N VAL A 49 -28.04 -14.78 3.52
CA VAL A 49 -26.94 -15.41 4.26
C VAL A 49 -27.41 -16.69 4.96
N GLY A 50 -28.65 -16.73 5.46
CA GLY A 50 -29.24 -17.93 6.06
C GLY A 50 -29.49 -19.08 5.08
N LEU A 51 -29.65 -18.80 3.79
CA LEU A 51 -29.87 -19.81 2.72
C LEU A 51 -28.55 -20.46 2.22
N CYS A 52 -27.37 -19.86 2.49
CA CYS A 52 -26.06 -20.36 2.03
C CYS A 52 -25.37 -21.31 3.02
N VAL A 53 -25.99 -21.63 4.17
CA VAL A 53 -25.36 -22.45 5.22
C VAL A 53 -25.58 -23.93 4.96
N VAL A 54 -25.01 -24.46 3.89
CA VAL A 54 -24.84 -25.92 3.76
C VAL A 54 -23.52 -26.21 3.07
N TRP A 55 -22.65 -26.90 3.80
CA TRP A 55 -21.43 -27.65 3.42
C TRP A 55 -20.11 -27.13 4.01
N THR A 56 -19.55 -28.00 4.79
CA THR A 56 -18.37 -27.87 5.67
C THR A 56 -17.05 -28.12 4.95
N MET A 57 -16.00 -27.54 5.58
CA MET A 57 -14.57 -27.86 5.58
C MET A 57 -13.65 -26.98 4.76
N HIS A 58 -12.80 -26.26 5.49
CA HIS A 58 -11.44 -25.73 5.32
C HIS A 58 -11.28 -24.25 5.69
N SER A 59 -11.07 -23.99 6.99
CA SER A 59 -11.00 -22.61 7.53
C SER A 59 -9.63 -21.91 7.39
N GLN A 60 -8.53 -22.63 7.11
CA GLN A 60 -7.17 -22.10 7.24
C GLN A 60 -6.81 -20.95 6.29
N ASN A 61 -7.29 -20.94 5.05
CA ASN A 61 -6.92 -19.88 4.09
C ASN A 61 -7.57 -18.52 4.37
N ILE A 62 -8.76 -18.48 4.96
CA ILE A 62 -9.47 -17.24 5.29
C ILE A 62 -8.79 -16.53 6.46
N VAL A 63 -8.27 -17.27 7.43
CA VAL A 63 -7.52 -16.73 8.56
C VAL A 63 -6.24 -16.05 8.10
N MET A 64 -5.56 -16.62 7.10
CA MET A 64 -4.35 -16.04 6.52
C MET A 64 -4.65 -14.74 5.75
N GLU A 65 -5.72 -14.69 4.95
CA GLU A 65 -6.14 -13.48 4.25
C GLU A 65 -6.46 -12.34 5.22
N ALA A 66 -7.16 -12.63 6.31
CA ALA A 66 -7.44 -11.66 7.37
C ALA A 66 -6.16 -11.17 8.07
N ALA A 67 -5.19 -12.05 8.33
CA ALA A 67 -3.91 -11.66 8.91
C ALA A 67 -3.11 -10.73 7.98
N ILE A 68 -3.13 -10.95 6.67
CA ILE A 68 -2.48 -10.07 5.70
C ILE A 68 -3.15 -8.69 5.67
N GLU A 69 -4.47 -8.64 5.77
CA GLU A 69 -5.17 -7.34 5.85
C GLU A 69 -4.86 -6.59 7.13
N ASP A 70 -4.73 -7.28 8.24
CA ASP A 70 -4.29 -6.67 9.50
C ASP A 70 -2.90 -6.05 9.37
N ILE A 71 -1.98 -6.74 8.68
CA ILE A 71 -0.64 -6.23 8.39
C ILE A 71 -0.71 -5.00 7.48
N LEU A 72 -1.54 -5.02 6.45
CA LEU A 72 -1.73 -3.88 5.55
C LEU A 72 -2.36 -2.68 6.27
N GLU A 73 -3.32 -2.93 7.15
CA GLU A 73 -3.90 -1.89 8.00
C GLU A 73 -2.85 -1.29 8.94
N ASP A 74 -1.99 -2.12 9.52
CA ASP A 74 -0.89 -1.66 10.38
C ASP A 74 0.11 -0.81 9.60
N ILE A 75 0.51 -1.25 8.41
CA ILE A 75 1.39 -0.48 7.51
C ILE A 75 0.74 0.87 7.20
N TYR A 76 -0.54 0.87 6.86
CA TYR A 76 -1.28 2.09 6.56
C TYR A 76 -1.35 3.04 7.76
N ASN A 77 -1.72 2.51 8.92
CA ASN A 77 -1.87 3.33 10.14
C ASN A 77 -0.57 3.99 10.58
N GLN A 78 0.57 3.52 10.08
CA GLN A 78 1.89 4.06 10.43
C GLN A 78 2.40 5.09 9.43
N LEU A 79 1.93 5.06 8.19
CA LEU A 79 2.32 6.00 7.16
C LEU A 79 1.67 7.37 7.37
N SER A 80 2.29 8.41 6.86
CA SER A 80 1.69 9.73 6.75
C SER A 80 0.53 9.70 5.75
N GLU A 81 -0.57 10.38 6.04
CA GLU A 81 -1.76 10.40 5.19
C GLU A 81 -1.49 10.85 3.75
N ASP A 82 -0.48 11.71 3.55
CA ASP A 82 -0.08 12.21 2.23
C ASP A 82 0.82 11.22 1.46
N ASP A 83 1.41 10.22 2.14
CA ASP A 83 2.39 9.31 1.58
C ASP A 83 1.79 7.93 1.24
N VAL A 84 0.50 7.76 1.42
CA VAL A 84 -0.15 6.47 1.27
C VAL A 84 -0.52 6.22 -0.18
N ILE A 85 0.29 5.45 -0.87
CA ILE A 85 -0.05 4.81 -2.13
C ILE A 85 0.01 3.30 -1.90
N LEU A 86 -1.05 2.75 -1.29
CA LEU A 86 -1.22 1.30 -1.24
C LEU A 86 -1.63 0.82 -2.64
N GLN A 87 -0.90 -0.15 -3.16
CA GLN A 87 -1.19 -0.74 -4.46
C GLN A 87 -1.73 -2.15 -4.30
N GLU A 88 -2.61 -2.55 -5.19
CA GLU A 88 -3.11 -3.93 -5.28
C GLU A 88 -1.96 -4.95 -5.35
N ASP A 89 -0.84 -4.55 -5.97
CA ASP A 89 0.35 -5.39 -6.11
C ASP A 89 0.99 -5.77 -4.78
N VAL A 90 0.89 -4.91 -3.75
CA VAL A 90 1.43 -5.18 -2.40
C VAL A 90 0.70 -6.35 -1.75
N GLN A 91 -0.64 -6.33 -1.77
CA GLN A 91 -1.42 -7.44 -1.21
C GLN A 91 -1.19 -8.72 -1.99
N GLU A 92 -1.15 -8.62 -3.31
CA GLU A 92 -0.86 -9.76 -4.17
C GLU A 92 0.48 -10.39 -3.83
N GLN A 93 1.51 -9.57 -3.68
CA GLN A 93 2.86 -10.03 -3.35
C GLN A 93 2.87 -10.74 -2.00
N LEU A 94 2.31 -10.13 -0.95
CA LEU A 94 2.21 -10.74 0.36
C LEU A 94 1.42 -12.06 0.34
N MET A 95 0.31 -12.12 -0.39
CA MET A 95 -0.47 -13.34 -0.52
C MET A 95 0.27 -14.44 -1.28
N ASN A 96 1.06 -14.11 -2.30
CA ASN A 96 1.88 -15.07 -3.02
C ASN A 96 3.00 -15.63 -2.14
N ILE A 97 3.64 -14.80 -1.32
CA ILE A 97 4.67 -15.24 -0.37
C ILE A 97 4.02 -16.11 0.73
N ALA A 98 2.89 -15.69 1.29
CA ALA A 98 2.19 -16.48 2.31
C ALA A 98 1.70 -17.85 1.77
N ALA A 99 1.35 -17.93 0.47
CA ALA A 99 1.02 -19.20 -0.17
C ALA A 99 2.23 -20.12 -0.39
N ASN A 100 3.44 -19.56 -0.45
CA ASN A 100 4.71 -20.26 -0.57
C ASN A 100 5.75 -19.61 0.35
N PRO A 101 5.68 -19.85 1.68
CA PRO A 101 6.52 -19.17 2.66
C PRO A 101 8.02 -19.34 2.38
N ILE A 102 8.78 -18.28 2.60
CA ILE A 102 10.23 -18.23 2.41
C ILE A 102 10.90 -19.14 3.44
N ASN A 103 11.77 -20.03 2.98
CA ASN A 103 12.57 -20.85 3.89
C ASN A 103 13.76 -20.06 4.41
N LEU A 104 13.78 -19.74 5.71
CA LEU A 104 14.83 -18.96 6.34
C LEU A 104 16.24 -19.58 6.23
N ASN A 105 16.34 -20.90 6.06
CA ASN A 105 17.63 -21.57 5.85
C ASN A 105 18.13 -21.56 4.39
N ASN A 106 17.29 -21.11 3.46
CA ASN A 106 17.63 -21.06 2.03
C ASN A 106 17.03 -19.82 1.37
N THR A 107 17.28 -18.65 1.94
CA THR A 107 16.81 -17.38 1.43
C THR A 107 17.96 -16.40 1.15
N ASN A 108 17.66 -15.31 0.51
CA ASN A 108 18.59 -14.24 0.19
C ASN A 108 17.92 -12.85 0.47
N ALA A 109 18.74 -11.79 0.40
CA ALA A 109 18.27 -10.44 0.67
C ALA A 109 17.10 -10.01 -0.22
N ASP A 110 17.10 -10.42 -1.48
CA ASP A 110 16.10 -10.02 -2.45
C ASP A 110 14.73 -10.67 -2.16
N GLU A 111 14.72 -11.94 -1.70
CA GLU A 111 13.48 -12.62 -1.30
C GLU A 111 12.88 -12.00 -0.03
N LEU A 112 13.72 -11.70 0.97
CA LEU A 112 13.26 -11.05 2.20
C LEU A 112 12.79 -9.62 1.94
N ALA A 113 13.41 -8.89 1.02
CA ALA A 113 12.99 -7.55 0.62
C ALA A 113 11.60 -7.54 -0.04
N GLU A 114 11.16 -8.67 -0.61
CA GLU A 114 9.80 -8.79 -1.15
C GLU A 114 8.71 -8.63 -0.07
N LEU A 115 9.03 -8.81 1.20
CA LEU A 115 8.09 -8.64 2.31
C LEU A 115 7.74 -7.17 2.60
N MET A 116 8.49 -6.21 2.07
CA MET A 116 8.27 -4.76 2.11
C MET A 116 8.17 -4.13 3.50
N PHE A 117 7.85 -4.86 4.54
CA PHE A 117 7.78 -4.36 5.92
C PHE A 117 9.05 -4.63 6.72
N LEU A 118 10.02 -5.39 6.19
CA LEU A 118 11.34 -5.53 6.77
C LEU A 118 12.26 -4.37 6.35
N SER A 119 13.06 -3.89 7.26
CA SER A 119 14.15 -2.96 6.94
C SER A 119 15.36 -3.72 6.42
N ASP A 120 16.23 -3.03 5.67
CA ASP A 120 17.50 -3.61 5.20
C ASP A 120 18.35 -4.17 6.34
N GLU A 121 18.29 -3.53 7.52
CA GLU A 121 19.00 -3.99 8.70
C GLU A 121 18.45 -5.30 9.24
N GLN A 122 17.13 -5.45 9.26
CA GLN A 122 16.47 -6.68 9.68
C GLN A 122 16.77 -7.82 8.71
N ILE A 123 16.78 -7.53 7.42
CA ILE A 123 17.16 -8.49 6.38
C ILE A 123 18.61 -8.95 6.58
N ASP A 124 19.53 -8.01 6.74
CA ASP A 124 20.94 -8.32 6.97
C ASP A 124 21.14 -9.17 8.25
N ALA A 125 20.41 -8.85 9.32
CA ALA A 125 20.50 -9.58 10.58
C ALA A 125 19.93 -11.01 10.47
N ILE A 126 18.82 -11.21 9.77
CA ILE A 126 18.27 -12.54 9.48
C ILE A 126 19.28 -13.37 8.69
N LEU A 127 19.87 -12.81 7.64
CA LEU A 127 20.85 -13.50 6.81
C LEU A 127 22.16 -13.78 7.56
N MET A 128 22.59 -12.88 8.44
CA MET A 128 23.77 -13.10 9.29
C MET A 128 23.52 -14.25 10.28
N TYR A 129 22.34 -14.27 10.93
CA TYR A 129 21.97 -15.38 11.81
C TYR A 129 21.90 -16.71 11.06
N GLN A 130 21.30 -16.70 9.86
CA GLN A 130 21.28 -17.87 8.97
C GLN A 130 22.68 -18.39 8.66
N TYR A 131 23.60 -17.48 8.34
CA TYR A 131 24.98 -17.84 7.97
C TYR A 131 25.79 -18.40 9.15
N GLU A 132 25.65 -17.77 10.33
CA GLU A 132 26.46 -18.13 11.51
C GLU A 132 25.92 -19.36 12.26
N HIS A 133 24.61 -19.54 12.34
CA HIS A 133 23.97 -20.53 13.21
C HIS A 133 23.06 -21.49 12.44
N GLY A 134 22.41 -21.02 11.37
CA GLY A 134 21.28 -21.70 10.75
C GLY A 134 20.06 -21.72 11.69
N PHE A 135 18.86 -21.71 11.14
CA PHE A 135 17.61 -21.81 11.91
C PHE A 135 17.26 -23.28 12.14
N LYS A 136 17.03 -23.67 13.38
CA LYS A 136 16.48 -24.98 13.78
C LYS A 136 14.97 -24.90 13.92
N GLU A 137 14.50 -23.81 14.51
CA GLU A 137 13.09 -23.54 14.74
C GLU A 137 12.74 -22.07 14.43
N ILE A 138 11.49 -21.84 14.08
CA ILE A 138 11.01 -20.49 13.73
C ILE A 138 11.07 -19.53 14.91
N TYR A 139 11.04 -20.03 16.14
CA TYR A 139 11.12 -19.24 17.38
C TYR A 139 12.50 -18.59 17.61
N GLU A 140 13.53 -19.06 16.90
CA GLU A 140 14.88 -18.47 16.97
C GLU A 140 14.94 -17.05 16.36
N LEU A 141 13.92 -16.62 15.63
CA LEU A 141 13.76 -15.21 15.22
C LEU A 141 13.79 -14.25 16.42
N GLN A 142 13.39 -14.72 17.63
CA GLN A 142 13.45 -13.92 18.86
C GLN A 142 14.88 -13.67 19.36
N LEU A 143 15.88 -14.39 18.86
CA LEU A 143 17.30 -14.20 19.20
C LEU A 143 17.95 -13.11 18.36
N ILE A 144 17.24 -12.58 17.35
CA ILE A 144 17.73 -11.51 16.49
C ILE A 144 17.35 -10.16 17.12
N ASP A 145 18.33 -9.46 17.68
CA ASP A 145 18.14 -8.24 18.47
C ASP A 145 17.32 -7.13 17.79
N CYS A 146 17.35 -7.05 16.46
CA CYS A 146 16.63 -6.02 15.72
C CYS A 146 15.18 -6.38 15.36
N LEU A 147 14.74 -7.63 15.62
CA LEU A 147 13.38 -8.07 15.41
C LEU A 147 12.60 -7.99 16.73
N LYS A 148 11.44 -7.34 16.68
CA LYS A 148 10.54 -7.20 17.84
C LYS A 148 9.40 -8.21 17.76
N ASP A 149 8.78 -8.51 18.87
CA ASP A 149 7.70 -9.50 18.97
C ASP A 149 6.56 -9.28 17.98
N TYR A 150 6.20 -8.02 17.68
CA TYR A 150 5.15 -7.72 16.72
C TYR A 150 5.62 -7.89 15.28
N GLU A 151 6.88 -7.56 14.96
CA GLU A 151 7.49 -7.75 13.64
C GLU A 151 7.66 -9.24 13.35
N ILE A 152 8.11 -10.00 14.32
CA ILE A 152 8.18 -11.47 14.24
C ILE A 152 6.77 -12.03 13.96
N ARG A 153 5.75 -11.57 14.68
CA ARG A 153 4.37 -12.01 14.46
C ARG A 153 3.88 -11.71 13.05
N ASN A 154 4.19 -10.53 12.54
CA ASN A 154 3.87 -10.14 11.16
C ASN A 154 4.66 -10.96 10.12
N LEU A 155 5.86 -11.44 10.49
CA LEU A 155 6.71 -12.24 9.63
C LEU A 155 6.27 -13.72 9.55
N LEU A 156 5.73 -14.28 10.64
CA LEU A 156 5.38 -15.70 10.74
C LEU A 156 4.54 -16.26 9.58
N PRO A 157 3.54 -15.56 9.01
CA PRO A 157 2.76 -16.08 7.88
C PRO A 157 3.58 -16.26 6.59
N PHE A 158 4.73 -15.63 6.49
CA PHE A 158 5.52 -15.53 5.26
C PHE A 158 6.80 -16.34 5.28
N VAL A 159 7.16 -16.91 6.41
CA VAL A 159 8.42 -17.64 6.58
C VAL A 159 8.20 -19.03 7.15
N ARG A 160 9.13 -19.92 6.83
CA ARG A 160 9.21 -21.29 7.35
C ARG A 160 10.65 -21.64 7.64
N VAL A 161 10.85 -22.64 8.49
CA VAL A 161 12.16 -23.24 8.78
C VAL A 161 12.08 -24.70 8.40
N ASP A 162 12.80 -25.08 7.34
CA ASP A 162 12.98 -26.48 6.99
C ASP A 162 14.26 -27.00 7.66
N SER A 163 14.30 -28.30 7.97
CA SER A 163 15.48 -28.91 8.62
C SER A 163 16.73 -28.71 7.75
N LEU A 164 17.87 -28.44 8.38
CA LEU A 164 19.19 -28.20 7.75
C LEU A 164 19.69 -29.31 6.81
N GLY A 165 18.99 -30.45 6.73
CA GLY A 165 19.34 -31.59 5.86
C GLY A 165 18.54 -31.70 4.57
N VAL A 166 17.46 -30.93 4.41
CA VAL A 166 16.72 -30.81 3.17
C VAL A 166 17.22 -29.56 2.45
N GLN A 167 18.43 -29.60 1.93
CA GLN A 167 18.76 -28.75 0.81
C GLN A 167 17.81 -29.19 -0.33
N GLU A 168 16.67 -28.49 -0.48
CA GLU A 168 16.12 -28.31 -1.79
C GLU A 168 17.28 -27.70 -2.58
N PHE A 169 17.95 -28.52 -3.39
CA PHE A 169 18.99 -28.09 -4.28
C PHE A 169 18.37 -27.06 -5.21
N ARG A 170 18.37 -25.80 -4.79
CA ARG A 170 18.42 -24.68 -5.72
C ARG A 170 19.81 -24.80 -6.33
N SER A 171 19.93 -25.74 -7.28
CA SER A 171 21.14 -25.87 -8.03
C SER A 171 21.37 -24.50 -8.68
N SER A 172 22.47 -23.88 -8.33
CA SER A 172 23.06 -22.77 -9.06
C SER A 172 23.47 -23.20 -10.49
N GLY A 173 22.99 -24.32 -10.96
CA GLY A 173 23.17 -24.93 -12.26
C GLY A 173 21.86 -25.55 -12.70
N GLY A 174 21.03 -24.77 -13.37
CA GLY A 174 20.12 -25.20 -14.41
C GLY A 174 19.39 -26.55 -14.26
N GLU A 175 18.50 -26.72 -13.28
CA GLU A 175 17.40 -27.67 -13.47
C GLU A 175 16.65 -27.27 -14.74
N LYS A 176 16.69 -28.17 -15.74
CA LYS A 176 15.97 -27.99 -17.00
C LYS A 176 14.48 -27.86 -16.65
N MET A 177 13.96 -26.65 -16.69
CA MET A 177 12.56 -26.40 -16.48
C MET A 177 11.78 -26.92 -17.68
N TYR A 178 11.11 -28.05 -17.52
CA TYR A 178 10.29 -28.60 -18.60
C TYR A 178 8.99 -27.79 -18.68
N PHE A 179 8.72 -27.19 -19.82
CA PHE A 179 7.57 -26.35 -20.08
C PHE A 179 6.24 -27.02 -19.69
N ARG A 180 6.14 -28.31 -19.88
CA ARG A 180 4.98 -29.13 -19.50
C ARG A 180 4.75 -29.16 -17.97
N GLU A 181 5.82 -29.23 -17.17
CA GLU A 181 5.74 -29.25 -15.70
C GLU A 181 5.34 -27.91 -15.16
N VAL A 182 5.87 -26.82 -15.75
CA VAL A 182 5.50 -25.46 -15.37
C VAL A 182 3.99 -25.24 -15.48
N PHE A 183 3.36 -25.69 -16.56
CA PHE A 183 1.91 -25.58 -16.73
C PHE A 183 1.10 -26.52 -15.82
N HIS A 184 1.60 -27.71 -15.56
CA HIS A 184 0.88 -28.72 -14.79
C HIS A 184 0.84 -28.40 -13.27
N TYR A 185 1.92 -27.80 -12.74
CA TYR A 185 2.05 -27.49 -11.31
C TYR A 185 1.89 -26.01 -10.99
N ALA A 186 1.57 -25.20 -11.97
CA ALA A 186 1.30 -23.80 -11.73
C ALA A 186 -0.02 -23.60 -11.00
N LYS A 187 -0.08 -22.57 -10.18
CA LYS A 187 -1.31 -22.06 -9.57
C LYS A 187 -1.95 -21.05 -10.51
N HIS A 188 -3.20 -21.27 -10.83
CA HIS A 188 -4.00 -20.36 -11.65
C HIS A 188 -5.02 -19.65 -10.77
N GLU A 189 -5.17 -18.35 -10.95
CA GLU A 189 -6.17 -17.57 -10.25
C GLU A 189 -6.86 -16.63 -11.22
N MET A 190 -8.18 -16.62 -11.19
CA MET A 190 -9.01 -15.65 -11.90
C MET A 190 -9.85 -14.89 -10.88
N THR A 191 -9.90 -13.58 -11.02
CA THR A 191 -10.76 -12.70 -10.22
C THR A 191 -11.63 -11.85 -11.11
N LEU A 192 -12.92 -11.81 -10.78
CA LEU A 192 -13.89 -10.90 -11.39
C LEU A 192 -14.41 -9.98 -10.30
N ARG A 193 -14.14 -8.69 -10.40
CA ARG A 193 -14.65 -7.65 -9.52
C ARG A 193 -15.66 -6.79 -10.25
N MET A 194 -16.73 -6.46 -9.56
CA MET A 194 -17.77 -5.53 -10.02
C MET A 194 -18.11 -4.59 -8.87
N ASP A 195 -18.03 -3.28 -9.11
CA ASP A 195 -18.43 -2.28 -8.14
C ASP A 195 -19.55 -1.45 -8.75
N ALA A 196 -20.52 -1.08 -7.93
CA ALA A 196 -21.59 -0.18 -8.28
C ALA A 196 -21.69 0.92 -7.23
N ARG A 197 -21.81 2.17 -7.69
CA ARG A 197 -21.89 3.35 -6.83
C ARG A 197 -23.03 4.25 -7.25
N ASN A 198 -23.87 4.61 -6.31
CA ASN A 198 -24.94 5.57 -6.55
C ASN A 198 -24.40 7.01 -6.38
N ILE A 199 -23.95 7.60 -7.49
CA ILE A 199 -23.48 9.00 -7.57
C ILE A 199 -24.38 9.77 -8.54
N GLU A 200 -24.80 10.98 -8.14
CA GLU A 200 -25.76 11.79 -8.91
C GLU A 200 -25.22 12.38 -10.21
N ASP A 201 -23.95 12.78 -10.23
CA ASP A 201 -23.37 13.58 -11.29
C ASP A 201 -22.55 12.77 -12.32
N TYR A 202 -22.83 11.48 -12.45
CA TYR A 202 -22.12 10.63 -13.39
C TYR A 202 -22.93 10.52 -14.69
N GLU A 203 -22.51 11.23 -15.73
CA GLU A 203 -22.90 10.93 -17.10
C GLU A 203 -22.18 9.64 -17.54
N GLY A 204 -22.86 8.52 -17.56
CA GLY A 204 -22.30 7.21 -17.94
C GLY A 204 -22.72 6.06 -17.04
N ASP A 205 -22.18 4.88 -17.27
CA ASP A 205 -22.49 3.68 -16.50
C ASP A 205 -21.87 3.76 -15.09
N PRO A 206 -22.66 3.60 -14.01
CA PRO A 206 -22.17 3.63 -12.64
C PRO A 206 -21.30 2.41 -12.26
N MET A 207 -21.15 1.44 -13.14
CA MET A 207 -20.46 0.19 -12.85
C MET A 207 -18.98 0.24 -13.20
N TYR A 208 -18.15 -0.19 -12.24
CA TYR A 208 -16.74 -0.54 -12.44
C TYR A 208 -16.64 -2.05 -12.65
N GLY A 209 -15.78 -2.50 -13.55
CA GLY A 209 -15.52 -3.92 -13.79
C GLY A 209 -14.04 -4.20 -13.95
N LYS A 210 -13.54 -5.26 -13.29
CA LYS A 210 -12.15 -5.71 -13.44
C LYS A 210 -12.10 -7.23 -13.53
N LEU A 211 -11.57 -7.71 -14.64
CA LEU A 211 -11.24 -9.12 -14.83
C LEU A 211 -9.73 -9.27 -14.79
N ARG A 212 -9.24 -10.23 -14.01
CA ARG A 212 -7.82 -10.51 -13.87
C ARG A 212 -7.57 -12.00 -13.86
N TYR A 213 -6.59 -12.43 -14.65
CA TYR A 213 -6.07 -13.80 -14.63
C TYR A 213 -4.60 -13.78 -14.26
N ARG A 214 -4.18 -14.73 -13.42
CA ARG A 214 -2.81 -14.89 -12.95
C ARG A 214 -2.38 -16.34 -13.02
N PHE A 215 -1.12 -16.49 -13.37
CA PHE A 215 -0.39 -17.73 -13.44
C PHE A 215 0.85 -17.60 -12.56
N ASN A 216 1.07 -18.55 -11.67
CA ASN A 216 2.23 -18.55 -10.78
C ASN A 216 2.78 -19.97 -10.61
N TYR A 217 4.01 -20.16 -11.06
CA TYR A 217 4.78 -21.39 -10.83
C TYR A 217 5.95 -21.09 -9.90
N GLN A 218 5.87 -21.51 -8.62
CA GLN A 218 6.93 -21.42 -7.59
C GLN A 218 7.55 -20.02 -7.44
N ASN A 219 6.83 -18.95 -7.72
CA ASN A 219 7.33 -17.56 -7.84
C ASN A 219 8.44 -17.34 -8.88
N ARG A 220 8.87 -18.39 -9.59
CA ARG A 220 9.90 -18.32 -10.65
C ARG A 220 9.34 -17.92 -12.00
N VAL A 221 8.15 -18.41 -12.34
CA VAL A 221 7.43 -18.02 -13.56
C VAL A 221 6.09 -17.44 -13.16
N GLN A 222 5.90 -16.18 -13.47
CA GLN A 222 4.67 -15.47 -13.19
C GLN A 222 4.17 -14.78 -14.45
N ALA A 223 2.88 -14.91 -14.73
CA ALA A 223 2.24 -14.20 -15.83
C ALA A 223 0.86 -13.70 -15.39
N GLY A 224 0.40 -12.61 -15.96
CA GLY A 224 -0.92 -12.10 -15.68
C GLY A 224 -1.46 -11.20 -16.76
N VAL A 225 -2.77 -11.17 -16.86
CA VAL A 225 -3.53 -10.27 -17.72
C VAL A 225 -4.64 -9.62 -16.91
N SER A 226 -4.82 -8.34 -17.07
CA SER A 226 -5.88 -7.57 -16.42
C SER A 226 -6.63 -6.73 -17.45
N VAL A 227 -7.94 -6.73 -17.34
CA VAL A 227 -8.83 -5.89 -18.14
C VAL A 227 -9.68 -5.08 -17.17
N LEU A 228 -9.70 -3.78 -17.34
CA LEU A 228 -10.35 -2.82 -16.48
C LEU A 228 -11.32 -1.97 -17.28
N ARG A 229 -12.55 -1.87 -16.79
CA ARG A 229 -13.54 -0.89 -17.18
C ARG A 229 -13.73 0.09 -16.04
N ARG A 230 -13.54 1.37 -16.32
CA ARG A 230 -13.75 2.41 -15.32
C ARG A 230 -15.22 2.76 -15.19
N GLN A 231 -15.59 3.25 -14.03
CA GLN A 231 -16.89 3.87 -13.81
C GLN A 231 -17.01 5.12 -14.71
N GLY A 232 -18.16 5.31 -15.36
CA GLY A 232 -18.40 6.37 -16.32
C GLY A 232 -18.16 5.99 -17.78
N ASP A 233 -17.48 4.87 -18.05
CA ASP A 233 -17.33 4.36 -19.41
C ASP A 233 -18.61 3.64 -19.86
N GLU A 234 -19.02 3.77 -21.12
CA GLU A 234 -20.20 3.05 -21.63
C GLU A 234 -19.98 1.53 -21.67
N ALA A 235 -21.06 0.75 -21.51
CA ALA A 235 -21.00 -0.70 -21.45
C ALA A 235 -20.52 -1.35 -22.75
N ILE A 236 -20.81 -0.70 -23.90
CA ILE A 236 -20.44 -1.14 -25.24
C ILE A 236 -19.61 -0.03 -25.87
N ARG A 237 -18.43 -0.37 -26.32
CA ARG A 237 -17.45 0.56 -26.89
C ARG A 237 -18.03 1.34 -28.07
N GLN A 238 -18.20 2.65 -27.90
CA GLN A 238 -18.29 3.61 -29.00
C GLN A 238 -16.91 4.26 -29.26
N GLU A 239 -16.71 4.92 -30.38
CA GLU A 239 -15.43 5.57 -30.67
C GLU A 239 -15.07 6.57 -29.57
N GLY A 240 -13.98 6.29 -28.84
CA GLY A 240 -13.48 7.14 -27.74
C GLY A 240 -13.43 6.46 -26.37
N GLU A 241 -14.10 5.33 -26.18
CA GLU A 241 -14.11 4.62 -24.90
C GLU A 241 -12.84 3.83 -24.62
N ARG A 242 -12.38 3.93 -23.41
CA ARG A 242 -11.11 3.38 -22.99
C ARG A 242 -11.28 2.23 -21.99
N TRP A 243 -11.25 1.01 -22.53
CA TRP A 243 -10.94 -0.14 -21.71
C TRP A 243 -9.43 -0.18 -21.47
N ASP A 244 -9.03 -0.22 -20.22
CA ASP A 244 -7.63 -0.39 -19.88
C ASP A 244 -7.32 -1.89 -19.80
N TYR A 245 -6.27 -2.29 -20.46
CA TYR A 245 -5.75 -3.66 -20.41
C TYR A 245 -4.25 -3.65 -20.26
N GLY A 246 -3.76 -4.64 -19.57
CA GLY A 246 -2.34 -4.81 -19.36
C GLY A 246 -2.01 -6.24 -19.04
N GLY A 247 -0.74 -6.58 -19.20
CA GLY A 247 -0.26 -7.91 -18.90
C GLY A 247 1.24 -7.90 -18.65
N TYR A 248 1.70 -8.95 -18.02
CA TYR A 248 3.10 -9.14 -17.71
C TYR A 248 3.48 -10.62 -17.79
N ILE A 249 4.77 -10.86 -18.04
CA ILE A 249 5.45 -12.13 -17.82
C ILE A 249 6.72 -11.80 -17.03
N GLN A 250 6.94 -12.47 -15.91
CA GLN A 250 8.14 -12.34 -15.10
C GLN A 250 8.77 -13.73 -14.91
N LEU A 251 10.06 -13.81 -15.16
CA LEU A 251 10.89 -14.99 -14.96
C LEU A 251 11.96 -14.64 -13.93
N LYS A 252 12.18 -15.48 -12.92
CA LYS A 252 13.19 -15.31 -11.88
C LYS A 252 14.16 -16.50 -11.85
N ASP A 253 15.42 -16.23 -11.58
CA ASP A 253 16.51 -17.22 -11.35
C ASP A 253 16.63 -18.24 -12.47
N ILE A 254 16.76 -17.77 -13.72
CA ILE A 254 16.99 -18.61 -14.90
C ILE A 254 18.43 -18.44 -15.38
N GLY A 255 19.29 -19.36 -15.00
CA GLY A 255 20.72 -19.29 -15.30
C GLY A 255 21.35 -18.03 -14.71
N PRO A 256 22.07 -17.21 -15.50
CA PRO A 256 22.64 -15.94 -15.01
C PRO A 256 21.60 -14.83 -14.84
N MET A 257 20.40 -15.02 -15.38
CA MET A 257 19.32 -14.02 -15.30
C MET A 257 18.60 -14.13 -13.97
N LYS A 258 18.77 -13.11 -13.13
CA LYS A 258 18.08 -12.99 -11.86
C LYS A 258 16.60 -12.66 -12.04
N THR A 259 16.31 -11.73 -12.97
CA THR A 259 14.93 -11.35 -13.30
C THR A 259 14.85 -10.98 -14.78
N VAL A 260 13.81 -11.45 -15.46
CA VAL A 260 13.40 -10.97 -16.79
C VAL A 260 11.92 -10.64 -16.71
N VAL A 261 11.54 -9.47 -17.19
CA VAL A 261 10.15 -9.02 -17.20
C VAL A 261 9.78 -8.48 -18.57
N VAL A 262 8.58 -8.84 -19.04
CA VAL A 262 8.01 -8.37 -20.30
C VAL A 262 6.58 -7.92 -20.06
N GLY A 263 6.16 -6.85 -20.71
CA GLY A 263 4.85 -6.21 -20.54
C GLY A 263 4.90 -5.10 -19.49
N ASN A 264 3.98 -5.08 -18.55
CA ASN A 264 3.92 -4.07 -17.49
C ASN A 264 4.88 -4.43 -16.35
N TYR A 265 5.75 -3.49 -15.98
CA TYR A 265 6.72 -3.71 -14.90
C TYR A 265 7.07 -2.39 -14.19
N GLN A 266 7.70 -2.52 -13.05
CA GLN A 266 8.27 -1.45 -12.24
C GLN A 266 9.78 -1.62 -12.19
N ALA A 267 10.48 -0.48 -12.11
CA ALA A 267 11.91 -0.41 -11.86
C ALA A 267 12.17 0.52 -10.69
N SER A 268 13.03 0.11 -9.77
CA SER A 268 13.44 0.93 -8.63
C SER A 268 14.88 0.62 -8.27
N PHE A 269 15.70 1.63 -8.11
CA PHE A 269 17.10 1.49 -7.75
C PHE A 269 17.54 2.61 -6.81
N GLY A 270 18.50 2.31 -5.93
CA GLY A 270 19.02 3.25 -4.96
C GLY A 270 17.95 3.74 -3.98
N TYR A 271 17.93 5.03 -3.69
CA TYR A 271 16.95 5.68 -2.80
C TYR A 271 15.88 6.45 -3.56
N GLY A 272 15.74 6.16 -4.85
CA GLY A 272 14.65 6.62 -5.70
C GLY A 272 14.83 8.01 -6.30
N LEU A 273 16.05 8.56 -6.36
CA LEU A 273 16.31 9.82 -7.05
C LEU A 273 16.30 9.68 -8.56
N VAL A 274 16.78 8.57 -9.11
CA VAL A 274 16.81 8.30 -10.56
C VAL A 274 15.52 7.60 -10.97
N VAL A 275 15.19 6.48 -10.34
CA VAL A 275 13.95 5.75 -10.55
C VAL A 275 13.54 5.08 -9.25
N GLY A 276 12.34 5.40 -8.77
CA GLY A 276 11.81 4.92 -7.51
C GLY A 276 10.56 4.07 -7.67
N SER A 277 10.35 3.17 -6.73
CA SER A 277 9.12 2.37 -6.64
C SER A 277 7.91 3.28 -6.48
N PRO A 278 6.79 2.99 -7.12
CA PRO A 278 5.52 3.66 -6.81
C PRO A 278 5.06 3.42 -5.37
N PHE A 279 5.48 2.32 -4.75
CA PHE A 279 5.31 2.11 -3.31
C PHE A 279 6.40 2.87 -2.56
N LYS A 280 6.09 4.09 -2.16
CA LYS A 280 6.96 4.94 -1.37
C LYS A 280 6.77 4.64 0.11
N ARG A 281 7.85 4.29 0.80
CA ARG A 281 7.88 4.33 2.24
C ARG A 281 8.27 5.76 2.66
N GLY A 282 7.25 6.59 2.83
CA GLY A 282 7.41 7.96 3.27
C GLY A 282 7.74 8.06 4.75
N LYS A 283 7.36 9.18 5.36
CA LYS A 283 7.50 9.39 6.80
C LYS A 283 6.60 8.43 7.56
N SER A 284 7.17 7.65 8.45
CA SER A 284 6.50 6.57 9.17
C SER A 284 6.78 6.63 10.66
N ALA A 285 5.84 6.13 11.44
CA ALA A 285 6.07 5.84 12.85
C ALA A 285 7.17 4.79 13.04
N TYR A 286 7.30 3.84 12.11
CA TYR A 286 8.47 2.98 12.03
C TYR A 286 9.58 3.69 11.26
N ILE A 287 10.41 4.42 12.00
CA ILE A 287 11.46 5.23 11.38
C ILE A 287 12.43 4.40 10.56
N GLN A 288 12.61 3.13 10.87
CA GLN A 288 13.48 2.20 10.15
C GLN A 288 13.05 2.01 8.68
N SER A 289 11.75 2.10 8.39
CA SER A 289 11.22 1.98 7.03
C SER A 289 11.17 3.33 6.28
N THR A 290 11.49 4.43 6.94
CA THR A 290 11.50 5.76 6.31
C THR A 290 12.61 5.86 5.25
N ALA A 291 12.26 6.33 4.07
CA ALA A 291 13.17 6.52 2.92
C ALA A 291 13.84 5.24 2.40
N THR A 292 13.30 4.06 2.70
CA THR A 292 13.72 2.82 2.02
C THR A 292 12.92 2.64 0.75
N THR A 293 13.53 2.05 -0.28
CA THR A 293 12.88 1.73 -1.55
C THR A 293 13.09 0.27 -1.89
N ASP A 294 12.11 -0.33 -2.58
CA ASP A 294 12.28 -1.65 -3.16
C ASP A 294 13.21 -1.59 -4.36
N GLU A 295 14.20 -2.46 -4.42
CA GLU A 295 15.15 -2.49 -5.52
C GLU A 295 14.85 -3.56 -6.56
N GLY A 296 15.19 -3.25 -7.81
CA GLY A 296 15.15 -4.17 -8.94
C GLY A 296 13.99 -3.96 -9.89
N LEU A 297 13.83 -4.93 -10.76
CA LEU A 297 12.74 -5.00 -11.72
C LEU A 297 11.67 -5.94 -11.20
N LYS A 298 10.41 -5.47 -11.15
CA LYS A 298 9.26 -6.25 -10.67
C LYS A 298 8.11 -6.15 -11.66
N LYS A 299 7.33 -7.22 -11.80
CA LYS A 299 6.07 -7.19 -12.55
C LYS A 299 5.13 -6.11 -11.98
N TYR A 300 4.27 -5.59 -12.84
CA TYR A 300 3.18 -4.72 -12.43
C TYR A 300 1.85 -5.31 -12.91
N SER A 301 0.98 -5.66 -11.98
CA SER A 301 -0.25 -6.40 -12.28
C SER A 301 -1.49 -5.50 -12.41
N SER A 302 -1.40 -4.25 -11.95
CA SER A 302 -2.49 -3.31 -12.06
C SER A 302 -2.53 -2.64 -13.43
N VAL A 303 -3.65 -2.00 -13.74
CA VAL A 303 -3.88 -1.26 -14.98
C VAL A 303 -4.38 0.13 -14.59
N GLY A 304 -3.86 1.16 -15.23
CA GLY A 304 -4.30 2.52 -14.95
C GLY A 304 -3.34 3.60 -15.47
N ASP A 305 -3.67 4.87 -15.20
CA ASP A 305 -2.89 6.05 -15.67
C ASP A 305 -1.67 6.38 -14.80
N SER A 306 -1.18 5.44 -13.99
CA SER A 306 0.02 5.68 -13.19
C SER A 306 1.24 5.92 -14.07
N TYR A 307 1.99 6.99 -13.81
CA TYR A 307 3.28 7.23 -14.46
C TYR A 307 4.38 6.29 -13.96
N ASN A 308 4.15 5.61 -12.85
CA ASN A 308 5.16 4.89 -12.10
C ASN A 308 5.31 3.42 -12.52
N TYR A 309 4.83 3.03 -13.70
CA TYR A 309 5.14 1.73 -14.28
C TYR A 309 5.60 1.88 -15.73
N PHE A 310 6.35 0.92 -16.18
CA PHE A 310 6.90 0.81 -17.52
C PHE A 310 6.17 -0.27 -18.31
N HIS A 311 6.13 -0.12 -19.64
CA HIS A 311 5.58 -1.12 -20.53
C HIS A 311 6.61 -1.48 -21.59
N GLY A 312 7.12 -2.71 -21.58
CA GLY A 312 8.18 -3.12 -22.48
C GLY A 312 8.93 -4.33 -21.97
N VAL A 313 10.24 -4.21 -21.83
CA VAL A 313 11.11 -5.32 -21.42
C VAL A 313 12.18 -4.84 -20.46
N GLY A 314 12.48 -5.65 -19.45
CA GLY A 314 13.59 -5.41 -18.53
C GLY A 314 14.25 -6.73 -18.11
N ALA A 315 15.53 -6.66 -17.85
CA ALA A 315 16.29 -7.81 -17.36
C ALA A 315 17.37 -7.41 -16.35
N THR A 316 17.57 -8.24 -15.34
CA THR A 316 18.69 -8.17 -14.40
C THR A 316 19.52 -9.43 -14.54
N ALA A 317 20.81 -9.27 -14.81
CA ALA A 317 21.76 -10.37 -14.91
C ALA A 317 22.75 -10.33 -13.74
N ARG A 318 23.04 -11.47 -13.15
CA ARG A 318 24.12 -11.66 -12.19
C ARG A 318 25.42 -11.85 -12.97
N VAL A 319 26.26 -10.81 -12.97
CA VAL A 319 27.54 -10.83 -13.71
C VAL A 319 28.63 -11.50 -12.88
N SER A 320 28.57 -11.36 -11.57
CA SER A 320 29.45 -12.04 -10.61
C SER A 320 28.73 -12.27 -9.29
N SER A 321 29.38 -12.97 -8.34
CA SER A 321 28.81 -13.18 -7.00
C SER A 321 28.57 -11.88 -6.23
N TRP A 322 29.23 -10.79 -6.64
CA TRP A 322 29.17 -9.50 -6.00
C TRP A 322 28.54 -8.39 -6.86
N ALA A 323 28.15 -8.67 -8.14
CA ALA A 323 27.66 -7.64 -9.05
C ALA A 323 26.47 -8.11 -9.88
N ASP A 324 25.44 -7.27 -9.90
CA ASP A 324 24.26 -7.37 -10.74
C ASP A 324 24.21 -6.21 -11.73
N VAL A 325 23.75 -6.45 -12.94
CA VAL A 325 23.51 -5.44 -13.97
C VAL A 325 22.08 -5.56 -14.46
N SER A 326 21.36 -4.46 -14.49
CA SER A 326 19.99 -4.35 -14.99
C SER A 326 19.92 -3.44 -16.19
N ALA A 327 19.09 -3.79 -17.17
CA ALA A 327 18.74 -2.94 -18.28
C ALA A 327 17.23 -3.04 -18.55
N PHE A 328 16.60 -1.92 -18.92
CA PHE A 328 15.18 -1.91 -19.22
C PHE A 328 14.84 -0.90 -20.31
N TYR A 329 13.78 -1.21 -21.05
CA TYR A 329 13.22 -0.37 -22.08
C TYR A 329 11.70 -0.34 -21.93
N SER A 330 11.12 0.85 -22.06
CA SER A 330 9.68 1.07 -22.03
C SER A 330 9.21 1.92 -23.19
N LEU A 331 8.07 1.56 -23.74
CA LEU A 331 7.37 2.31 -24.78
C LEU A 331 5.92 2.50 -24.35
N ARG A 332 5.53 3.73 -24.07
CA ARG A 332 4.16 4.06 -23.65
C ARG A 332 3.63 5.29 -24.39
N LYS A 333 2.34 5.27 -24.70
CA LYS A 333 1.63 6.44 -25.21
C LYS A 333 1.37 7.41 -24.04
N GLY A 334 1.86 8.64 -24.13
CA GLY A 334 1.62 9.70 -23.18
C GLY A 334 0.24 10.34 -23.33
N LYS A 335 -0.11 11.29 -22.45
CA LYS A 335 -1.41 11.99 -22.46
C LYS A 335 -1.65 12.83 -23.73
N GLU A 336 -0.60 13.32 -24.36
CA GLU A 336 -0.65 14.16 -25.58
C GLU A 336 -0.46 13.35 -26.85
N GLU A 337 -0.84 12.07 -26.87
CA GLU A 337 -0.63 11.13 -27.98
C GLU A 337 0.84 10.92 -28.40
N ALA A 338 1.79 11.51 -27.72
CA ALA A 338 3.21 11.29 -27.91
C ALA A 338 3.64 9.91 -27.39
N TRP A 339 4.57 9.26 -28.10
CA TRP A 339 5.19 8.03 -27.62
C TRP A 339 6.42 8.36 -26.78
N ASN A 340 6.43 7.86 -25.54
CA ASN A 340 7.53 8.01 -24.61
C ASN A 340 8.38 6.75 -24.64
N HIS A 341 9.60 6.88 -25.13
CA HIS A 341 10.64 5.85 -25.06
C HIS A 341 11.48 6.09 -23.80
N VAL A 342 11.59 5.10 -22.96
CA VAL A 342 12.43 5.17 -21.76
C VAL A 342 13.45 4.05 -21.79
N VAL A 343 14.72 4.38 -21.67
CA VAL A 343 15.81 3.43 -21.55
C VAL A 343 16.47 3.62 -20.20
N GLY A 344 16.67 2.55 -19.46
CA GLY A 344 17.36 2.61 -18.18
C GLY A 344 18.37 1.49 -18.00
N VAL A 345 19.42 1.82 -17.27
CA VAL A 345 20.49 0.88 -16.89
C VAL A 345 20.85 1.07 -15.42
N ASN A 346 21.16 -0.03 -14.75
CA ASN A 346 21.68 -0.01 -13.39
C ASN A 346 22.80 -1.05 -13.28
N ALA A 347 23.84 -0.72 -12.51
CA ALA A 347 24.86 -1.66 -12.08
C ALA A 347 25.03 -1.53 -10.57
N THR A 348 24.86 -2.64 -9.84
CA THR A 348 24.99 -2.67 -8.37
C THR A 348 26.04 -3.68 -7.96
N GLY A 349 27.00 -3.25 -7.15
CA GLY A 349 28.03 -4.07 -6.53
C GLY A 349 27.81 -4.18 -5.01
N ARG A 350 28.06 -5.38 -4.46
CA ARG A 350 27.95 -5.69 -3.04
C ARG A 350 29.25 -6.34 -2.55
N TRP A 351 29.92 -5.68 -1.61
CA TRP A 351 31.17 -6.15 -1.02
C TRP A 351 31.04 -6.17 0.52
N ASN A 352 30.81 -7.33 1.10
CA ASN A 352 30.61 -7.50 2.54
C ASN A 352 29.58 -6.49 3.09
N ARG A 353 30.04 -5.38 3.66
CA ARG A 353 29.22 -4.33 4.32
C ARG A 353 28.95 -3.10 3.45
N LEU A 354 29.48 -3.07 2.25
CA LEU A 354 29.38 -1.96 1.32
C LEU A 354 28.54 -2.36 0.09
N LYS A 355 27.53 -1.59 -0.23
CA LYS A 355 26.76 -1.67 -1.46
C LYS A 355 26.90 -0.38 -2.23
N VAL A 356 27.19 -0.42 -3.52
CA VAL A 356 27.29 0.73 -4.40
C VAL A 356 26.50 0.46 -5.67
N GLY A 357 25.70 1.43 -6.11
CA GLY A 357 24.93 1.35 -7.34
C GLY A 357 25.13 2.58 -8.22
N ILE A 358 25.03 2.38 -9.52
CA ILE A 358 25.02 3.45 -10.53
C ILE A 358 23.79 3.22 -11.39
N THR A 359 22.95 4.24 -11.54
CA THR A 359 21.72 4.17 -12.32
C THR A 359 21.68 5.32 -13.32
N ALA A 360 21.22 5.04 -14.54
CA ALA A 360 20.95 6.07 -15.54
C ALA A 360 19.63 5.74 -16.27
N VAL A 361 18.83 6.75 -16.50
CA VAL A 361 17.55 6.66 -17.22
C VAL A 361 17.45 7.82 -18.20
N GLU A 362 17.15 7.50 -19.44
CA GLU A 362 16.94 8.48 -20.53
C GLU A 362 15.53 8.36 -21.07
N THR A 363 14.87 9.48 -21.26
CA THR A 363 13.52 9.60 -21.81
C THR A 363 13.56 10.38 -23.12
N ILE A 364 12.97 9.81 -24.17
CA ILE A 364 12.85 10.40 -25.49
C ILE A 364 11.37 10.45 -25.84
N GLU A 365 10.83 11.66 -25.98
CA GLU A 365 9.48 11.84 -26.47
C GLU A 365 9.48 11.92 -28.00
N ALA A 366 8.70 11.05 -28.64
CA ALA A 366 8.50 11.04 -30.09
C ALA A 366 7.05 11.40 -30.42
N THR A 367 6.86 12.53 -31.09
CA THR A 367 5.54 12.94 -31.59
C THR A 367 5.40 12.52 -33.04
N THR A 368 4.36 11.73 -33.37
CA THR A 368 4.03 11.39 -34.76
C THR A 368 3.09 12.46 -35.29
N SER A 369 3.56 13.35 -36.14
CA SER A 369 2.70 14.27 -36.86
C SER A 369 2.21 13.62 -38.16
N SER A 370 0.93 13.21 -38.22
CA SER A 370 0.27 12.90 -39.49
C SER A 370 -0.22 14.21 -40.13
N GLN A 371 0.53 14.79 -41.05
CA GLN A 371 -0.02 15.80 -41.94
C GLN A 371 -0.84 15.10 -43.02
N PHE A 372 -2.18 15.14 -42.88
CA PHE A 372 -3.07 14.86 -44.01
C PHE A 372 -2.89 15.96 -45.06
N ARG A 373 -2.16 15.67 -46.10
CA ARG A 373 -2.18 16.46 -47.30
C ARG A 373 -3.18 15.81 -48.26
N GLU A 374 -4.34 16.43 -48.42
CA GLU A 374 -5.26 16.08 -49.54
C GLU A 374 -4.53 16.26 -50.87
N ARG A 375 -4.33 15.20 -51.55
CA ARG A 375 -4.27 14.86 -52.98
C ARG A 375 -3.17 13.85 -53.29
N SER A 376 -3.64 12.67 -53.72
CA SER A 376 -3.00 11.71 -54.63
C SER A 376 -1.48 11.47 -54.45
N GLN A 377 -1.14 10.66 -53.51
CA GLN A 377 -0.03 9.71 -53.33
C GLN A 377 0.28 9.60 -51.86
N ALA A 378 -0.08 8.47 -51.28
CA ALA A 378 0.20 8.16 -49.88
C ALA A 378 1.70 7.87 -49.71
N SER A 379 2.48 8.88 -49.44
CA SER A 379 3.81 8.74 -48.82
C SER A 379 3.65 9.03 -47.35
N TYR A 380 3.63 7.99 -46.54
CA TYR A 380 3.77 8.13 -45.10
C TYR A 380 5.20 8.55 -44.78
N SER A 381 5.46 9.83 -44.63
CA SER A 381 6.68 10.30 -44.00
C SER A 381 6.44 10.34 -42.45
N LEU A 382 7.01 9.43 -41.74
CA LEU A 382 7.14 9.50 -40.29
C LEU A 382 8.15 10.61 -39.97
N GLU A 383 7.68 11.83 -39.78
CA GLU A 383 8.50 12.90 -39.26
C GLU A 383 8.50 12.78 -37.74
N VAL A 384 9.50 12.08 -37.22
CA VAL A 384 9.76 12.00 -35.76
C VAL A 384 10.35 13.34 -35.35
N LYS A 385 9.51 14.27 -34.90
CA LYS A 385 9.98 15.46 -34.21
C LYS A 385 10.49 15.03 -32.84
N ARG A 386 11.82 14.97 -32.72
CA ARG A 386 12.50 14.75 -31.43
C ARG A 386 12.18 15.94 -30.52
N ARG A 387 11.27 15.78 -29.57
CA ARG A 387 11.20 16.68 -28.41
C ARG A 387 12.41 16.38 -27.51
N GLU A 388 12.86 17.40 -26.79
CA GLU A 388 14.08 17.38 -26.01
C GLU A 388 14.21 16.09 -25.18
N ALA A 389 15.32 15.39 -25.39
CA ALA A 389 15.67 14.23 -24.57
C ALA A 389 15.97 14.72 -23.15
N SER A 390 15.37 14.08 -22.16
CA SER A 390 15.64 14.33 -20.76
C SER A 390 16.14 13.06 -20.09
N GLY A 391 17.18 13.19 -19.27
CA GLY A 391 17.73 12.04 -18.61
C GLY A 391 18.15 12.35 -17.18
N VAL A 392 18.33 11.29 -16.40
CA VAL A 392 18.80 11.35 -15.04
C VAL A 392 19.81 10.26 -14.79
N MET A 393 20.92 10.61 -14.16
CA MET A 393 21.91 9.64 -13.70
C MET A 393 22.25 9.87 -12.24
N GLY A 394 22.56 8.80 -11.51
CA GLY A 394 22.89 8.88 -10.10
C GLY A 394 23.77 7.76 -9.63
N VAL A 395 24.39 8.00 -8.48
CA VAL A 395 25.21 7.05 -7.74
C VAL A 395 24.66 6.94 -6.34
N ASN A 396 24.43 5.74 -5.87
CA ASN A 396 24.01 5.44 -4.51
C ASN A 396 25.03 4.55 -3.81
N ALA A 397 25.13 4.71 -2.50
CA ALA A 397 25.98 3.86 -1.66
C ALA A 397 25.30 3.61 -0.30
N ARG A 398 25.57 2.44 0.29
CA ARG A 398 25.20 2.07 1.66
C ARG A 398 26.36 1.34 2.31
N TRP A 399 26.69 1.76 3.52
CA TRP A 399 27.74 1.15 4.33
C TRP A 399 27.20 0.78 5.71
N ASN A 400 27.05 -0.53 5.96
CA ASN A 400 26.61 -1.07 7.22
C ASN A 400 27.82 -1.38 8.13
N MET A 401 27.96 -0.66 9.24
CA MET A 401 29.01 -0.83 10.23
C MET A 401 28.50 -1.49 11.52
N GLY A 402 27.41 -2.27 11.44
CA GLY A 402 26.76 -2.91 12.56
C GLY A 402 25.79 -1.96 13.26
N LYS A 403 26.23 -1.23 14.30
CA LYS A 403 25.36 -0.27 14.99
C LYS A 403 25.07 1.01 14.23
N VAL A 404 25.84 1.28 13.18
CA VAL A 404 25.70 2.47 12.32
C VAL A 404 25.55 2.03 10.88
N ASP A 405 24.51 2.52 10.21
CA ASP A 405 24.24 2.31 8.80
C ASP A 405 24.18 3.68 8.12
N ILE A 406 25.10 3.93 7.19
CA ILE A 406 25.21 5.18 6.46
C ILE A 406 24.84 4.92 5.01
N TRP A 407 23.99 5.75 4.45
CA TRP A 407 23.55 5.58 3.09
C TRP A 407 23.28 6.92 2.40
N GLY A 408 23.25 6.92 1.08
CA GLY A 408 22.90 8.09 0.31
C GLY A 408 22.87 7.86 -1.19
N GLU A 409 22.27 8.81 -1.89
CA GLU A 409 22.22 8.88 -3.34
C GLU A 409 22.43 10.32 -3.79
N VAL A 410 23.20 10.49 -4.85
CA VAL A 410 23.37 11.75 -5.57
C VAL A 410 22.97 11.52 -7.00
N ALA A 411 22.09 12.37 -7.53
CA ALA A 411 21.63 12.29 -8.90
C ALA A 411 21.68 13.64 -9.59
N THR A 412 21.88 13.62 -10.89
CA THR A 412 21.80 14.81 -11.74
C THR A 412 20.81 14.56 -12.86
N SER A 413 19.92 15.52 -13.07
CA SER A 413 18.97 15.53 -14.21
C SER A 413 19.45 16.49 -15.27
N HIS A 414 19.28 16.12 -16.52
CA HIS A 414 19.48 16.98 -17.68
C HIS A 414 18.20 17.05 -18.54
N GLY A 415 17.95 18.20 -19.06
CA GLY A 415 16.85 18.57 -19.94
C GLY A 415 17.14 19.99 -20.42
N ASN A 416 16.19 20.91 -20.24
CA ASN A 416 16.42 22.34 -20.53
C ASN A 416 17.51 22.95 -19.63
N LYS A 417 17.67 22.44 -18.41
CA LYS A 417 18.69 22.84 -17.44
C LYS A 417 19.21 21.63 -16.68
N TRP A 418 20.41 21.75 -16.14
CA TRP A 418 20.96 20.74 -15.24
C TRP A 418 20.44 20.95 -13.83
N GLY A 419 19.96 19.86 -13.21
CA GLY A 419 19.51 19.84 -11.84
C GLY A 419 20.27 18.79 -11.03
N VAL A 420 20.33 18.99 -9.71
CA VAL A 420 21.00 18.09 -8.77
C VAL A 420 20.03 17.70 -7.65
N GLY A 421 19.98 16.41 -7.35
CA GLY A 421 19.29 15.83 -6.21
C GLY A 421 20.27 15.09 -5.31
N VAL A 422 20.12 15.25 -4.01
CA VAL A 422 20.92 14.58 -2.98
C VAL A 422 20.02 14.11 -1.86
N ILE A 423 20.18 12.87 -1.45
CA ILE A 423 19.63 12.34 -0.20
C ILE A 423 20.69 11.52 0.53
N THR A 424 20.80 11.71 1.82
CA THR A 424 21.72 10.92 2.66
C THR A 424 21.10 10.68 4.03
N GLY A 425 21.38 9.55 4.63
CA GLY A 425 20.89 9.19 5.94
C GLY A 425 21.92 8.43 6.76
N VAL A 426 21.75 8.56 8.07
CA VAL A 426 22.52 7.82 9.06
C VAL A 426 21.52 7.21 10.04
N ARG A 427 21.57 5.89 10.16
CA ARG A 427 20.86 5.13 11.19
C ARG A 427 21.84 4.71 12.26
N TYR A 428 21.48 4.95 13.52
CA TYR A 428 22.31 4.59 14.65
C TYR A 428 21.49 3.83 15.71
N ARG A 429 21.96 2.64 16.06
CA ARG A 429 21.36 1.79 17.09
C ARG A 429 22.31 1.62 18.28
N PRO A 430 22.26 2.52 19.26
CA PRO A 430 23.13 2.43 20.44
C PRO A 430 22.87 1.16 21.25
N ILE A 431 21.61 0.77 21.39
CA ILE A 431 21.12 -0.44 22.05
C ILE A 431 20.03 -1.09 21.22
N SER A 432 19.74 -2.39 21.45
CA SER A 432 18.72 -3.17 20.72
C SER A 432 17.34 -2.52 20.68
N ASP A 433 16.96 -1.83 21.76
CA ASP A 433 15.64 -1.23 21.94
C ASP A 433 15.52 0.23 21.50
N MET A 434 16.56 0.79 20.87
CA MET A 434 16.59 2.19 20.46
C MET A 434 17.17 2.35 19.08
N ASN A 435 16.42 3.00 18.18
CA ASN A 435 16.83 3.38 16.84
C ASN A 435 16.75 4.89 16.68
N LEU A 436 17.79 5.45 16.10
CA LEU A 436 17.87 6.84 15.69
C LEU A 436 18.10 6.90 14.18
N LEU A 437 17.39 7.78 13.49
CA LEU A 437 17.55 8.01 12.05
C LEU A 437 17.65 9.51 11.79
N ALA A 438 18.71 9.92 11.10
CA ALA A 438 18.86 11.27 10.58
C ALA A 438 18.94 11.21 9.05
N ILE A 439 18.18 12.06 8.36
CA ILE A 439 18.21 12.17 6.89
C ILE A 439 18.34 13.63 6.52
N TYR A 440 19.18 13.90 5.56
CA TYR A 440 19.28 15.19 4.87
C TYR A 440 18.94 15.02 3.39
N ARG A 441 18.18 15.99 2.83
CA ARG A 441 17.83 16.00 1.42
C ARG A 441 17.95 17.40 0.83
N TYR A 442 18.37 17.43 -0.43
CA TYR A 442 18.48 18.64 -1.23
C TYR A 442 18.08 18.34 -2.68
N TYR A 443 17.14 19.10 -3.20
CA TYR A 443 16.72 19.05 -4.60
C TYR A 443 16.75 20.46 -5.17
N SER A 444 17.59 20.67 -6.19
CA SER A 444 17.71 22.00 -6.80
C SER A 444 16.40 22.40 -7.52
N PRO A 445 16.18 23.71 -7.76
CA PRO A 445 15.02 24.19 -8.52
C PRO A 445 14.94 23.63 -9.95
N GLU A 446 16.06 23.24 -10.53
CA GLU A 446 16.16 22.67 -11.87
C GLU A 446 16.07 21.14 -11.89
N PHE A 447 16.14 20.48 -10.73
CA PHE A 447 16.00 19.02 -10.67
C PHE A 447 14.60 18.62 -11.11
N ASP A 448 14.53 17.90 -12.22
CA ASP A 448 13.25 17.44 -12.80
C ASP A 448 13.36 15.99 -13.23
N ASN A 449 12.55 15.14 -12.59
CA ASN A 449 12.50 13.71 -12.84
C ASN A 449 11.14 13.15 -12.49
N ILE A 450 10.39 12.73 -13.50
CA ILE A 450 9.04 12.18 -13.33
C ILE A 450 9.04 10.75 -12.78
N TYR A 451 10.16 10.03 -12.88
CA TYR A 451 10.31 8.66 -12.38
C TYR A 451 10.88 8.60 -10.97
N ALA A 452 11.29 9.73 -10.45
CA ALA A 452 11.81 9.79 -9.10
C ALA A 452 10.70 9.62 -8.06
N ASN A 453 10.97 8.84 -7.01
CA ASN A 453 10.09 8.69 -5.85
C ASN A 453 10.91 8.45 -4.58
N SER A 454 11.51 9.50 -4.05
CA SER A 454 12.29 9.52 -2.83
C SER A 454 11.60 10.34 -1.74
N LEU A 455 12.21 10.47 -0.55
CA LEU A 455 11.66 11.26 0.54
C LEU A 455 11.58 12.74 0.18
N CYS A 456 10.38 13.28 0.08
CA CYS A 456 10.12 14.70 -0.16
C CYS A 456 8.83 15.13 0.55
N SER A 457 8.66 16.44 0.76
CA SER A 457 7.46 17.01 1.38
C SER A 457 6.43 17.53 0.36
N TRP A 458 6.82 17.54 -0.91
CA TRP A 458 6.00 17.95 -2.05
C TRP A 458 5.66 16.76 -2.94
N SER A 459 4.69 16.94 -3.82
CA SER A 459 4.33 15.94 -4.83
C SER A 459 5.42 15.70 -5.89
N ARG A 460 6.36 16.66 -6.03
CA ARG A 460 7.54 16.56 -6.91
C ARG A 460 8.80 16.90 -6.13
N MET A 461 9.88 16.22 -6.42
CA MET A 461 11.21 16.47 -5.83
C MET A 461 11.89 17.63 -6.55
N LYS A 462 11.55 18.85 -6.16
CA LYS A 462 12.05 20.07 -6.80
C LYS A 462 12.06 21.23 -5.78
N ASP A 463 13.13 22.04 -5.82
CA ASP A 463 13.30 23.21 -4.94
C ASP A 463 13.06 22.91 -3.46
N GLU A 464 13.60 21.82 -2.97
CA GLU A 464 13.47 21.43 -1.57
C GLU A 464 14.82 21.15 -0.93
N HIS A 465 15.00 21.65 0.27
CA HIS A 465 16.02 21.16 1.20
C HIS A 465 15.37 20.94 2.56
N GLY A 466 15.76 19.87 3.22
CA GLY A 466 15.15 19.49 4.48
C GLY A 466 15.97 18.50 5.27
N GLY A 467 15.64 18.42 6.56
CA GLY A 467 16.24 17.50 7.50
C GLY A 467 15.19 16.75 8.29
N TYR A 468 15.38 15.46 8.43
CA TYR A 468 14.53 14.54 9.19
C TYR A 468 15.32 13.93 10.33
N LEU A 469 14.70 13.86 11.50
CA LEU A 469 15.21 13.15 12.67
C LEU A 469 14.10 12.24 13.21
N GLY A 470 14.41 10.98 13.42
CA GLY A 470 13.48 10.00 13.96
C GLY A 470 14.08 9.24 15.14
N LEU A 471 13.21 8.84 16.06
CA LEU A 471 13.54 8.07 17.26
C LEU A 471 12.49 6.96 17.45
N GLU A 472 12.95 5.73 17.66
CA GLU A 472 12.15 4.63 18.23
C GLU A 472 12.77 4.20 19.55
N TYR A 473 11.91 3.95 20.55
CA TYR A 473 12.32 3.51 21.89
C TYR A 473 11.33 2.47 22.40
N ASN A 474 11.81 1.24 22.65
CA ASN A 474 10.98 0.07 22.96
C ASN A 474 11.40 -0.65 24.26
N ARG A 475 12.23 0.02 25.10
CA ARG A 475 12.71 -0.57 26.36
C ARG A 475 11.66 -0.58 27.47
N LEU A 476 10.60 0.19 27.34
CA LEU A 476 9.53 0.20 28.32
C LEU A 476 8.63 -1.03 28.13
N LYS A 477 8.37 -1.75 29.23
CA LYS A 477 7.54 -2.95 29.19
C LYS A 477 6.16 -2.62 28.58
N ASN A 478 5.77 -3.37 27.56
CA ASN A 478 4.49 -3.24 26.84
C ASN A 478 4.31 -1.93 26.06
N TRP A 479 5.30 -1.03 26.01
CA TRP A 479 5.23 0.22 25.27
C TRP A 479 6.23 0.26 24.14
N GLN A 480 5.78 0.73 23.01
CA GLN A 480 6.60 1.11 21.86
C GLN A 480 6.37 2.58 21.59
N LEU A 481 7.44 3.35 21.63
CA LEU A 481 7.38 4.79 21.43
C LEU A 481 8.14 5.15 20.17
N SER A 482 7.55 5.99 19.35
CA SER A 482 8.23 6.54 18.18
C SER A 482 7.92 8.01 18.02
N ALA A 483 8.87 8.76 17.51
CA ALA A 483 8.69 10.15 17.19
C ALA A 483 9.59 10.55 16.03
N PHE A 484 9.13 11.49 15.22
CA PHE A 484 9.98 12.13 14.25
C PHE A 484 9.70 13.64 14.15
N GLY A 485 10.70 14.37 13.68
CA GLY A 485 10.61 15.74 13.22
C GLY A 485 11.23 15.87 11.86
N ASP A 486 10.55 16.50 10.93
CA ASP A 486 11.01 16.82 9.60
C ASP A 486 10.81 18.33 9.32
N VAL A 487 11.85 18.98 8.89
CA VAL A 487 11.84 20.43 8.60
C VAL A 487 12.33 20.63 7.18
N TRP A 488 11.62 21.44 6.41
CA TRP A 488 12.00 21.82 5.05
C TRP A 488 11.80 23.31 4.82
N LYS A 489 12.25 23.82 3.69
CA LYS A 489 12.28 25.26 3.33
C LYS A 489 11.02 26.05 3.69
N THR A 490 9.82 25.45 3.55
CA THR A 490 8.53 26.14 3.66
C THR A 490 7.60 25.52 4.70
N GLY A 491 8.10 24.58 5.52
CA GLY A 491 7.25 23.94 6.50
C GLY A 491 7.96 22.95 7.40
N PHE A 492 7.20 22.32 8.24
CA PHE A 492 7.69 21.25 9.11
C PHE A 492 6.57 20.24 9.39
N GLU A 493 6.96 19.07 9.82
CA GLU A 493 6.09 18.02 10.30
C GLU A 493 6.72 17.33 11.49
N THR A 494 5.97 17.12 12.54
CA THR A 494 6.39 16.32 13.69
C THR A 494 5.29 15.36 14.08
N MET A 495 5.68 14.19 14.52
CA MET A 495 4.76 13.15 14.97
C MET A 495 5.33 12.47 16.20
N ALA A 496 4.47 12.14 17.14
CA ALA A 496 4.75 11.27 18.27
C ALA A 496 3.67 10.18 18.35
N GLN A 497 4.11 8.95 18.55
CA GLN A 497 3.24 7.78 18.63
C GLN A 497 3.62 6.93 19.84
N ALA A 498 2.61 6.39 20.50
CA ALA A 498 2.74 5.44 21.59
C ALA A 498 1.81 4.25 21.33
N ASP A 499 2.39 3.06 21.24
CA ASP A 499 1.67 1.80 21.16
C ASP A 499 1.78 1.07 22.49
N PHE A 500 0.65 0.69 23.07
CA PHE A 500 0.55 -0.08 24.31
C PHE A 500 0.03 -1.48 24.00
N ILE A 501 0.88 -2.49 24.20
CA ILE A 501 0.62 -3.91 23.88
C ILE A 501 0.86 -4.76 25.13
N PRO A 502 -0.06 -4.74 26.12
CA PRO A 502 0.11 -5.50 27.36
C PRO A 502 -0.04 -7.01 27.16
N GLN A 503 -0.81 -7.43 26.14
CA GLN A 503 -1.11 -8.81 25.80
C GLN A 503 -1.24 -8.98 24.29
N LYS A 504 -1.11 -10.21 23.78
CA LYS A 504 -1.20 -10.51 22.35
C LYS A 504 -2.54 -10.12 21.70
N ASN A 505 -3.62 -10.15 22.48
CA ASN A 505 -4.99 -9.88 22.04
C ASN A 505 -5.49 -8.47 22.34
N TYR A 506 -4.63 -7.61 22.88
CA TYR A 506 -4.97 -6.22 23.16
C TYR A 506 -3.88 -5.28 22.68
N ARG A 507 -4.26 -4.30 21.87
CA ARG A 507 -3.36 -3.25 21.40
C ARG A 507 -4.09 -1.91 21.42
N MET A 508 -3.43 -0.90 21.94
CA MET A 508 -3.86 0.49 21.90
C MET A 508 -2.79 1.34 21.23
N HIS A 509 -3.21 2.22 20.37
CA HIS A 509 -2.37 3.10 19.59
C HIS A 509 -2.83 4.54 19.78
N THR A 510 -1.89 5.43 20.06
CA THR A 510 -2.14 6.87 20.13
C THR A 510 -1.09 7.61 19.34
N ARG A 511 -1.52 8.47 18.42
CA ARG A 511 -0.65 9.27 17.55
C ARG A 511 -1.07 10.73 17.58
N PHE A 512 -0.12 11.59 17.83
CA PHE A 512 -0.24 13.03 17.69
C PHE A 512 0.69 13.52 16.59
N ARG A 513 0.18 14.39 15.71
CA ARG A 513 0.91 14.93 14.55
C ARG A 513 0.65 16.42 14.42
N VAL A 514 1.68 17.17 14.12
CA VAL A 514 1.61 18.58 13.75
C VAL A 514 2.30 18.76 12.40
N LYS A 515 1.64 19.42 11.46
CA LYS A 515 2.18 19.70 10.14
C LYS A 515 1.89 21.13 9.74
N ARG A 516 2.94 21.85 9.35
CA ARG A 516 2.85 23.17 8.70
C ARG A 516 3.24 23.05 7.24
N LYS A 517 2.34 23.41 6.35
CA LYS A 517 2.58 23.44 4.90
C LYS A 517 1.70 24.52 4.26
N ASP A 518 2.28 25.38 3.42
CA ASP A 518 1.54 26.42 2.67
C ASP A 518 0.68 27.32 3.55
N GLU A 519 1.25 27.87 4.64
CA GLU A 519 0.55 28.74 5.61
C GLU A 519 -0.64 28.05 6.31
N LYS A 520 -0.69 26.74 6.25
CA LYS A 520 -1.70 25.92 6.90
C LYS A 520 -1.07 25.07 7.98
N ASP A 521 -1.55 25.24 9.22
CA ASP A 521 -1.17 24.40 10.35
C ASP A 521 -2.25 23.36 10.59
N THR A 522 -1.86 22.09 10.60
CA THR A 522 -2.73 20.95 10.86
C THR A 522 -2.26 20.22 12.10
N TYR A 523 -3.15 20.01 13.05
CA TYR A 523 -2.95 19.23 14.27
C TYR A 523 -3.87 18.03 14.18
N SER A 524 -3.32 16.81 14.28
CA SER A 524 -4.11 15.58 14.19
C SER A 524 -3.86 14.71 15.41
N LEU A 525 -4.92 14.15 15.95
CA LEU A 525 -4.88 13.16 17.03
C LEU A 525 -5.63 11.93 16.53
N ARG A 526 -4.98 10.77 16.61
CA ARG A 526 -5.61 9.46 16.37
C ARG A 526 -5.43 8.59 17.61
N TRP A 527 -6.51 7.99 18.03
CA TRP A 527 -6.50 6.96 19.05
C TRP A 527 -7.24 5.74 18.50
N ASN A 528 -6.66 4.57 18.63
CA ASN A 528 -7.36 3.34 18.33
C ASN A 528 -7.05 2.25 19.36
N MET A 529 -8.00 1.34 19.52
CA MET A 529 -7.89 0.18 20.40
C MET A 529 -8.42 -1.04 19.65
N VAL A 530 -7.63 -2.09 19.63
CA VAL A 530 -8.00 -3.39 19.06
C VAL A 530 -8.02 -4.41 20.18
N TYR A 531 -9.09 -5.20 20.24
CA TYR A 531 -9.26 -6.28 21.20
C TYR A 531 -9.80 -7.53 20.50
N GLU A 532 -9.12 -8.66 20.73
CA GLU A 532 -9.47 -9.97 20.16
C GLU A 532 -9.84 -10.94 21.27
N PHE A 533 -10.98 -11.62 21.12
CA PHE A 533 -11.42 -12.66 22.06
C PHE A 533 -12.23 -13.73 21.33
N GLY A 534 -11.75 -14.97 21.39
CA GLY A 534 -12.35 -16.08 20.67
C GLY A 534 -12.39 -15.81 19.17
N GLN A 535 -13.59 -15.79 18.59
CA GLN A 535 -13.82 -15.50 17.16
C GLN A 535 -14.09 -14.01 16.87
N TRP A 536 -14.10 -13.17 17.90
CA TRP A 536 -14.38 -11.75 17.78
C TRP A 536 -13.11 -10.93 17.73
N LYS A 537 -13.07 -9.95 16.84
CA LYS A 537 -12.12 -8.85 16.83
C LYS A 537 -12.91 -7.55 16.83
N MET A 538 -12.59 -6.68 17.77
CA MET A 538 -13.20 -5.36 17.91
C MET A 538 -12.13 -4.28 17.78
N LYS A 539 -12.44 -3.23 17.03
CA LYS A 539 -11.60 -2.04 16.89
C LYS A 539 -12.44 -0.80 17.13
N THR A 540 -12.02 0.02 18.07
CA THR A 540 -12.55 1.36 18.28
C THR A 540 -11.50 2.37 17.87
N GLN A 541 -11.86 3.37 17.08
CA GLN A 541 -10.95 4.43 16.66
C GLN A 541 -11.61 5.79 16.79
N ALA A 542 -10.86 6.78 17.22
CA ALA A 542 -11.24 8.18 17.26
C ALA A 542 -10.15 9.02 16.61
N ASP A 543 -10.54 9.88 15.69
CA ASP A 543 -9.68 10.82 14.98
C ASP A 543 -10.17 12.24 15.21
N GLY A 544 -9.24 13.16 15.39
CA GLY A 544 -9.52 14.59 15.48
C GLY A 544 -8.51 15.38 14.70
N ASN A 545 -8.99 16.31 13.85
CA ASN A 545 -8.18 17.23 13.09
C ASN A 545 -8.54 18.67 13.44
N MET A 546 -7.54 19.48 13.69
CA MET A 546 -7.63 20.90 13.93
C MET A 546 -6.78 21.63 12.90
N VAL A 547 -7.36 22.52 12.14
CA VAL A 547 -6.67 23.21 11.05
C VAL A 547 -6.77 24.71 11.24
N GLN A 548 -5.62 25.38 11.19
CA GLN A 548 -5.52 26.84 11.17
C GLN A 548 -5.10 27.31 9.79
N THR A 549 -5.90 28.15 9.18
CA THR A 549 -5.60 28.78 7.88
C THR A 549 -5.90 30.26 7.99
N LYS A 550 -4.89 31.12 7.74
CA LYS A 550 -5.03 32.60 7.81
C LYS A 550 -5.65 33.10 9.13
N GLY A 551 -5.30 32.45 10.24
CA GLY A 551 -5.81 32.82 11.58
C GLY A 551 -7.18 32.23 11.96
N ALA A 552 -7.93 31.65 11.03
CA ALA A 552 -9.18 30.95 11.30
C ALA A 552 -8.93 29.49 11.69
N TRP A 553 -9.63 29.01 12.72
CA TRP A 553 -9.58 27.62 13.16
C TRP A 553 -10.80 26.87 12.69
N THR A 554 -10.58 25.69 12.15
CA THR A 554 -11.60 24.72 11.76
C THR A 554 -11.31 23.37 12.38
N TYR A 555 -12.36 22.57 12.62
CA TYR A 555 -12.29 21.31 13.36
C TYR A 555 -12.97 20.19 12.59
N GLY A 556 -12.40 19.00 12.66
CA GLY A 556 -13.03 17.80 12.16
C GLY A 556 -12.76 16.64 13.10
N TRP A 557 -13.70 15.73 13.21
CA TRP A 557 -13.53 14.51 14.00
C TRP A 557 -14.28 13.34 13.38
N SER A 558 -13.85 12.15 13.75
CA SER A 558 -14.51 10.90 13.40
C SER A 558 -14.34 9.88 14.53
N VAL A 559 -15.39 9.13 14.82
CA VAL A 559 -15.36 8.00 15.73
C VAL A 559 -15.97 6.80 15.03
N LEU A 560 -15.29 5.66 15.10
CA LEU A 560 -15.76 4.43 14.49
C LEU A 560 -15.61 3.23 15.42
N GLN A 561 -16.47 2.24 15.19
CA GLN A 561 -16.43 0.93 15.79
C GLN A 561 -16.48 -0.13 14.69
N ASP A 562 -15.45 -0.97 14.63
CA ASP A 562 -15.42 -2.17 13.79
C ASP A 562 -15.67 -3.40 14.67
N VAL A 563 -16.39 -4.34 14.11
CA VAL A 563 -16.62 -5.66 14.69
C VAL A 563 -16.41 -6.70 13.61
N GLU A 564 -15.48 -7.61 13.82
CA GLU A 564 -15.26 -8.77 12.97
C GLU A 564 -15.65 -10.04 13.72
N TYR A 565 -16.33 -10.93 13.03
CA TYR A 565 -16.64 -12.26 13.53
C TYR A 565 -16.19 -13.32 12.54
N ARG A 566 -15.39 -14.27 13.03
CA ARG A 566 -14.87 -15.42 12.27
C ARG A 566 -15.64 -16.65 12.69
N PHE A 567 -16.45 -17.19 11.81
CA PHE A 567 -17.21 -18.41 12.11
C PHE A 567 -16.26 -19.61 12.20
N SER A 568 -16.43 -20.46 13.21
CA SER A 568 -15.61 -21.65 13.41
C SER A 568 -16.00 -22.84 12.55
N GLU A 569 -17.30 -22.99 12.26
CA GLU A 569 -17.85 -24.14 11.55
C GLU A 569 -18.01 -23.92 10.06
N VAL A 570 -18.17 -22.68 9.64
CA VAL A 570 -18.30 -22.30 8.24
C VAL A 570 -17.20 -21.31 7.86
N PRO A 571 -16.63 -21.42 6.67
CA PRO A 571 -15.54 -20.53 6.25
C PRO A 571 -16.08 -19.15 5.82
N ILE A 572 -16.67 -18.45 6.78
CA ILE A 572 -17.22 -17.10 6.64
C ILE A 572 -16.53 -16.16 7.62
N VAL A 573 -16.18 -14.98 7.16
CA VAL A 573 -15.77 -13.83 7.98
C VAL A 573 -16.72 -12.68 7.68
N LEU A 574 -17.30 -12.10 8.71
CA LEU A 574 -18.13 -10.90 8.62
C LEU A 574 -17.45 -9.75 9.34
N GLN A 575 -17.42 -8.61 8.70
CA GLN A 575 -16.91 -7.36 9.27
C GLN A 575 -17.98 -6.30 9.15
N LEU A 576 -18.19 -5.55 10.21
CA LEU A 576 -19.15 -4.46 10.31
C LEU A 576 -18.44 -3.21 10.80
N ARG A 577 -18.72 -2.07 10.21
CA ARG A 577 -18.32 -0.75 10.73
C ARG A 577 -19.54 0.13 10.93
N ALA A 578 -19.53 0.84 12.04
CA ALA A 578 -20.36 2.01 12.28
C ALA A 578 -19.45 3.20 12.58
N GLN A 579 -19.66 4.30 11.90
CA GLN A 579 -18.83 5.50 11.99
C GLN A 579 -19.71 6.75 12.04
N ALA A 580 -19.36 7.69 12.91
CA ALA A 580 -19.92 9.03 12.94
C ALA A 580 -18.81 10.05 12.68
N PHE A 581 -19.12 11.13 11.97
CA PHE A 581 -18.13 12.15 11.64
C PHE A 581 -18.75 13.54 11.53
N ASP A 582 -17.95 14.56 11.87
CA ASP A 582 -18.17 15.97 11.59
C ASP A 582 -16.88 16.59 11.08
N ALA A 583 -16.78 16.80 9.78
CA ALA A 583 -15.64 17.38 9.08
C ALA A 583 -16.14 18.26 7.95
N ARG A 584 -16.84 19.34 8.30
CA ARG A 584 -17.60 20.21 7.35
C ARG A 584 -16.69 20.99 6.41
N GLU A 585 -15.46 21.26 6.84
CA GLU A 585 -14.48 21.93 6.00
C GLU A 585 -13.59 20.94 5.26
N TRP A 586 -13.34 21.19 3.98
CA TRP A 586 -12.50 20.32 3.14
C TRP A 586 -11.11 20.04 3.73
N ASN A 587 -10.55 21.05 4.41
CA ASN A 587 -9.25 20.92 5.05
C ASN A 587 -9.23 19.99 6.26
N ASN A 588 -10.39 19.70 6.84
CA ASN A 588 -10.56 18.87 8.04
C ASN A 588 -10.97 17.44 7.74
N ARG A 589 -11.06 17.06 6.45
CA ARG A 589 -11.40 15.69 6.07
C ARG A 589 -10.50 14.69 6.80
N VAL A 590 -11.08 13.58 7.22
CA VAL A 590 -10.38 12.54 7.96
C VAL A 590 -10.20 11.33 7.06
N TYR A 591 -8.95 10.88 6.86
CA TYR A 591 -8.62 9.69 6.10
C TYR A 591 -8.62 8.47 7.01
N ILE A 592 -9.31 7.42 6.60
CA ILE A 592 -9.48 6.20 7.39
C ILE A 592 -9.32 4.98 6.49
N TYR A 593 -8.55 4.03 6.97
CA TYR A 593 -8.44 2.74 6.27
C TYR A 593 -9.78 1.98 6.35
N GLU A 594 -10.20 1.42 5.24
CA GLU A 594 -11.38 0.55 5.17
C GLU A 594 -11.02 -0.77 4.50
N ASN A 595 -11.39 -1.86 5.15
CA ASN A 595 -11.36 -3.17 4.53
C ASN A 595 -12.35 -3.23 3.36
N ASP A 596 -11.92 -3.83 2.26
CA ASP A 596 -12.72 -3.95 1.05
C ASP A 596 -12.68 -5.40 0.54
N VAL A 597 -13.25 -5.66 -0.63
CA VAL A 597 -13.09 -6.93 -1.31
C VAL A 597 -11.61 -7.16 -1.66
N LEU A 598 -11.22 -8.40 -1.86
CA LEU A 598 -9.85 -8.79 -2.13
C LEU A 598 -9.24 -7.97 -3.29
N TYR A 599 -7.99 -7.53 -3.16
CA TYR A 599 -7.29 -6.67 -4.12
C TYR A 599 -7.96 -5.32 -4.38
N ALA A 600 -8.80 -4.87 -3.45
CA ALA A 600 -9.36 -3.55 -3.49
C ALA A 600 -8.87 -2.77 -2.28
N TYR A 601 -8.30 -1.61 -2.55
CA TYR A 601 -7.89 -0.68 -1.50
C TYR A 601 -8.65 0.62 -1.66
N ALA A 602 -9.26 1.03 -0.60
CA ALA A 602 -9.78 2.36 -0.51
C ALA A 602 -9.27 2.98 0.80
N ILE A 603 -8.72 4.17 0.69
CA ILE A 603 -8.51 5.05 1.82
C ILE A 603 -9.48 6.20 1.65
N PRO A 604 -10.77 5.95 1.90
CA PRO A 604 -11.74 7.00 1.79
C PRO A 604 -11.44 8.05 2.86
N PHE A 605 -11.77 9.27 2.51
CA PHE A 605 -11.91 10.32 3.51
C PHE A 605 -13.38 10.54 3.81
N VAL A 606 -13.68 10.89 5.06
CA VAL A 606 -14.99 11.42 5.43
C VAL A 606 -14.91 12.93 5.43
N TYR A 607 -15.94 13.55 4.84
CA TYR A 607 -16.10 14.98 4.69
C TYR A 607 -17.58 15.34 4.83
N GLY A 608 -17.89 16.40 5.58
CA GLY A 608 -19.24 16.79 5.89
C GLY A 608 -19.66 16.40 7.29
N LEU A 609 -20.96 16.32 7.51
CA LEU A 609 -21.59 15.88 8.75
C LEU A 609 -22.46 14.64 8.49
N GLY A 610 -22.22 13.54 9.18
CA GLY A 610 -23.00 12.33 8.95
C GLY A 610 -22.49 11.08 9.63
N GLY A 611 -23.00 9.95 9.15
CA GLY A 611 -22.59 8.61 9.53
C GLY A 611 -22.23 7.75 8.31
N ARG A 612 -21.32 6.80 8.50
CA ARG A 612 -20.96 5.82 7.48
C ARG A 612 -21.01 4.43 8.07
N PHE A 613 -21.60 3.53 7.34
CA PHE A 613 -21.79 2.14 7.74
C PHE A 613 -21.33 1.23 6.61
N TRP A 614 -20.70 0.11 6.93
CA TRP A 614 -20.44 -0.91 5.93
C TRP A 614 -20.48 -2.32 6.53
N LEU A 615 -20.84 -3.25 5.68
CA LEU A 615 -20.75 -4.69 5.89
C LEU A 615 -19.81 -5.27 4.84
N ASN A 616 -18.80 -6.02 5.28
CA ASN A 616 -17.93 -6.80 4.42
C ASN A 616 -18.09 -8.29 4.78
N ALA A 617 -18.40 -9.12 3.80
CA ALA A 617 -18.58 -10.55 3.94
C ALA A 617 -17.62 -11.30 3.03
N ARG A 618 -16.91 -12.27 3.57
CA ARG A 618 -16.02 -13.15 2.84
C ARG A 618 -16.50 -14.57 3.05
N TYR A 619 -16.71 -15.29 1.97
CA TYR A 619 -17.15 -16.67 1.98
C TYR A 619 -16.30 -17.52 1.04
N LYS A 620 -15.59 -18.50 1.59
CA LYS A 620 -14.89 -19.53 0.84
C LYS A 620 -15.84 -20.70 0.63
N ILE A 621 -16.45 -20.77 -0.56
CA ILE A 621 -17.39 -21.84 -0.90
C ILE A 621 -16.68 -23.20 -0.89
N ASN A 622 -15.49 -23.25 -1.48
CA ASN A 622 -14.60 -24.40 -1.49
C ASN A 622 -13.16 -23.94 -1.81
N ASP A 623 -12.24 -24.87 -2.05
CA ASP A 623 -10.82 -24.50 -2.36
C ASP A 623 -10.69 -23.76 -3.69
N MET A 624 -11.62 -23.96 -4.62
CA MET A 624 -11.63 -23.33 -5.93
C MET A 624 -12.33 -21.96 -5.91
N PHE A 625 -13.46 -21.82 -5.21
CA PHE A 625 -14.34 -20.65 -5.27
C PHE A 625 -14.40 -19.88 -3.95
N SER A 626 -14.15 -18.57 -4.03
CA SER A 626 -14.39 -17.64 -2.92
C SER A 626 -15.17 -16.41 -3.41
N VAL A 627 -16.07 -15.93 -2.59
CA VAL A 627 -16.91 -14.75 -2.87
C VAL A 627 -16.68 -13.70 -1.79
N TYR A 628 -16.54 -12.47 -2.21
CA TYR A 628 -16.38 -11.31 -1.35
C TYR A 628 -17.47 -10.31 -1.71
N LEU A 629 -18.11 -9.76 -0.71
CA LEU A 629 -19.17 -8.77 -0.88
C LEU A 629 -18.98 -7.66 0.14
N ARG A 630 -18.99 -6.42 -0.32
CA ARG A 630 -19.02 -5.24 0.53
C ARG A 630 -20.19 -4.36 0.14
N VAL A 631 -20.92 -3.90 1.13
CA VAL A 631 -21.97 -2.89 0.99
C VAL A 631 -21.67 -1.78 1.97
N SER A 632 -21.59 -0.57 1.50
CA SER A 632 -21.36 0.60 2.35
C SER A 632 -22.39 1.69 2.06
N GLU A 633 -22.78 2.41 3.10
CA GLU A 633 -23.70 3.52 3.00
C GLU A 633 -23.21 4.69 3.85
N THR A 634 -23.16 5.87 3.24
CA THR A 634 -22.88 7.12 3.92
C THR A 634 -24.15 7.94 3.95
N ILE A 635 -24.58 8.37 5.14
CA ILE A 635 -25.76 9.17 5.37
C ILE A 635 -25.31 10.54 5.85
N TYR A 636 -25.59 11.57 5.08
CA TYR A 636 -25.27 12.93 5.42
C TYR A 636 -26.45 13.61 6.14
N HIS A 637 -26.15 14.54 7.02
CA HIS A 637 -27.15 15.39 7.62
C HIS A 637 -27.87 16.23 6.55
N ASN A 638 -29.19 16.21 6.53
CA ASN A 638 -29.99 16.79 5.45
C ASN A 638 -29.68 18.28 5.17
N VAL A 639 -29.53 19.10 6.21
CA VAL A 639 -29.21 20.52 6.04
C VAL A 639 -27.86 20.69 5.36
N TRP A 640 -26.82 19.96 5.82
CA TRP A 640 -25.49 20.01 5.23
C TRP A 640 -25.49 19.52 3.77
N ALA A 641 -26.20 18.45 3.49
CA ALA A 641 -26.32 17.89 2.14
C ALA A 641 -26.96 18.89 1.17
N THR A 642 -28.06 19.55 1.60
CA THR A 642 -28.76 20.56 0.80
C THR A 642 -27.89 21.80 0.55
N GLU A 643 -27.16 22.29 1.57
CA GLU A 643 -26.26 23.43 1.44
C GLU A 643 -25.09 23.19 0.48
N HIS A 644 -24.70 21.93 0.28
CA HIS A 644 -23.56 21.54 -0.57
C HIS A 644 -23.97 20.83 -1.85
N ASP A 645 -25.25 20.85 -2.20
CA ASP A 645 -25.82 20.19 -3.39
C ASP A 645 -25.42 18.71 -3.48
N LYS A 646 -25.61 17.99 -2.38
CA LYS A 646 -25.29 16.56 -2.29
C LYS A 646 -26.49 15.74 -1.90
N LYS A 647 -26.54 14.48 -2.37
CA LYS A 647 -27.51 13.52 -1.84
C LYS A 647 -27.31 13.29 -0.36
N SER A 648 -28.41 13.15 0.36
CA SER A 648 -28.39 12.75 1.77
C SER A 648 -27.84 11.36 2.00
N THR A 649 -27.83 10.50 0.98
CA THR A 649 -27.31 9.12 1.07
C THR A 649 -26.42 8.79 -0.12
N ARG A 650 -25.35 8.02 0.15
CA ARG A 650 -24.46 7.47 -0.86
C ARG A 650 -24.22 5.99 -0.57
N THR A 651 -24.58 5.14 -1.51
CA THR A 651 -24.42 3.68 -1.41
C THR A 651 -23.33 3.21 -2.37
N ASP A 652 -22.39 2.39 -1.88
CA ASP A 652 -21.38 1.71 -2.68
C ASP A 652 -21.50 0.20 -2.44
N VAL A 653 -21.51 -0.59 -3.51
CA VAL A 653 -21.54 -2.05 -3.48
C VAL A 653 -20.37 -2.59 -4.26
N HIS A 654 -19.54 -3.43 -3.64
CA HIS A 654 -18.41 -4.10 -4.27
C HIS A 654 -18.60 -5.61 -4.16
N ALA A 655 -18.46 -6.32 -5.25
CA ALA A 655 -18.52 -7.77 -5.30
C ALA A 655 -17.28 -8.33 -6.02
N LEU A 656 -16.74 -9.43 -5.51
CA LEU A 656 -15.63 -10.12 -6.14
C LEU A 656 -15.81 -11.63 -6.06
N LEU A 657 -15.66 -12.28 -7.21
CA LEU A 657 -15.55 -13.73 -7.35
C LEU A 657 -14.08 -14.07 -7.62
N ARG A 658 -13.53 -14.98 -6.82
CA ARG A 658 -12.20 -15.54 -7.01
C ARG A 658 -12.31 -17.03 -7.34
N VAL A 659 -11.60 -17.43 -8.39
CA VAL A 659 -11.48 -18.84 -8.82
C VAL A 659 -10.01 -19.22 -8.79
N LYS A 660 -9.67 -20.28 -8.04
CA LYS A 660 -8.34 -20.90 -7.98
C LYS A 660 -8.39 -22.26 -8.65
N LEU A 661 -7.46 -22.54 -9.58
CA LEU A 661 -7.35 -23.82 -10.30
C LEU A 661 -5.98 -24.44 -10.05
#